data_8a45ca6a19fcf35015d9d9246aec9cf2
#
_entry.id   8a45ca6a19fcf35015d9d9246aec9cf2
#
_cell.length_a   1.000
_cell.length_b   1.000
_cell.length_c   1.000
_cell.angle_alpha   90.00
_cell.angle_beta   90.00
_cell.angle_gamma   90.00
#
_symmetry.space_group_name_H-M   'P 1'
#
loop_
_entity.id
_entity.type
_entity.pdbx_description
1 polymer ?
#
loop_
_entity_poly.entity_id
_entity_poly.type
_entity_poly.pdbx_seq_one_letter_code
_entity_poly.pdbx_strand_id
1 'polypeptide(L)'
;MNINSGKDNLMSVKEQIAKILTQREVWSKDVKNSLEHWLSMKERIEKLEKVINELEKICKKTNIEDENLSELKKYLTELREQTAVNKLMSGVRDGIKQLNILEERFDRKTLNIVVAGVGRCGKSTSLKSILGFDQDDNSVIPSGKGTAVTATKSTVTHVEKKEDEKSQIVFLTETAFLERLNKYFKSCGLDEIHDLVDFENLDFEEISKTFNEVLDSAEKKVEELECEAEAQGISKDDYAPYCKAKGFYDKLSETDEGVFKKKIGPMHKHFMGYKHLLSADPIYIPLNETYRYVKYPTDGSCPLCFAVEECRIFCQFPEDLTGLQVVDLPGWGTADPCEEDVFKKGFGYFVDLVLMVRRPDGTQQNADTKLDKQVVGILKSKLQRDLFSDRVLLFQNDAGIEETMTSEEWKTILDSLAEWSQGLKIECIRGDGYDKDFMQKDFLSQVLQFMLEKLPVVDEKLKVSNYDTLEAAENELDATLNDIEKHLIELRGGFLAEGDFQVVDEKVDEIRKSLMNGIIALREQIQNAASDNPTTEKVENIFAELENDFEACYNLQSDKVVMNVRNVITMTSVNEFATQELREIRIKIRDSYARTEEAHLQKISQVKQDVANIFNTVLSGIFSETETLEGIYQYMRNGNWCPRIVDALQGLLALQFPFYAVAWPPIEENVFGYDVDKYVREHLYVEDDSSESKAKAALYLLGFFARDKNSVSRDILLEQKDIASIIKSALLRFEDSIIRKQETKFDWIRFVQAHLSQLQKNKKNAYIHEIRQCLDRIG
;
A
#
# COMPACT_ATOMS: atom_id res chain seq x y z
N MET A 1 -5.70 12.07 -63.39
CA MET A 1 -4.50 11.49 -62.84
C MET A 1 -4.89 10.86 -61.49
N ASN A 2 -4.92 9.52 -61.46
CA ASN A 2 -5.24 8.77 -60.28
C ASN A 2 -4.08 8.87 -59.25
N ILE A 3 -4.32 9.50 -58.13
CA ILE A 3 -3.44 9.40 -56.97
C ILE A 3 -3.93 8.19 -56.16
N ASN A 4 -3.24 7.06 -56.32
CA ASN A 4 -3.33 5.94 -55.41
C ASN A 4 -2.84 6.40 -54.03
N SER A 5 -3.76 6.66 -53.12
CA SER A 5 -3.46 6.76 -51.71
C SER A 5 -3.09 5.38 -51.20
N GLY A 6 -1.80 5.18 -50.93
CA GLY A 6 -1.31 4.07 -50.14
C GLY A 6 -2.03 4.09 -48.79
N LYS A 7 -2.87 3.11 -48.53
CA LYS A 7 -3.31 2.77 -47.20
C LYS A 7 -2.09 2.14 -46.51
N ASP A 8 -1.21 2.97 -45.97
CA ASP A 8 -0.34 2.53 -44.88
C ASP A 8 -1.25 2.08 -43.74
N ASN A 9 -1.05 0.86 -43.29
CA ASN A 9 -1.73 0.30 -42.08
C ASN A 9 -1.38 1.15 -40.89
N LEU A 10 -2.10 2.24 -40.66
CA LEU A 10 -2.03 3.00 -39.42
C LEU A 10 -2.57 2.09 -38.31
N MET A 11 -1.71 1.76 -37.35
CA MET A 11 -2.09 1.00 -36.13
C MET A 11 -3.22 1.73 -35.43
N SER A 12 -4.20 0.97 -34.95
CA SER A 12 -5.26 1.53 -34.10
C SER A 12 -4.68 2.09 -32.77
N VAL A 13 -5.40 2.99 -32.13
CA VAL A 13 -4.99 3.54 -30.81
C VAL A 13 -4.75 2.41 -29.80
N LYS A 14 -5.64 1.42 -29.74
CA LYS A 14 -5.49 0.21 -28.91
C LYS A 14 -4.17 -0.52 -29.17
N GLU A 15 -3.81 -0.73 -30.43
CA GLU A 15 -2.55 -1.41 -30.79
C GLU A 15 -1.32 -0.58 -30.41
N GLN A 16 -1.38 0.74 -30.51
CA GLN A 16 -0.30 1.63 -30.10
C GLN A 16 -0.12 1.62 -28.58
N ILE A 17 -1.21 1.68 -27.81
CA ILE A 17 -1.19 1.51 -26.36
C ILE A 17 -0.57 0.17 -25.98
N ALA A 18 -1.05 -0.92 -26.59
CA ALA A 18 -0.54 -2.27 -26.33
C ALA A 18 0.95 -2.39 -26.65
N LYS A 19 1.43 -1.75 -27.74
CA LYS A 19 2.85 -1.73 -28.09
C LYS A 19 3.70 -1.03 -27.01
N ILE A 20 3.27 0.11 -26.52
CA ILE A 20 3.98 0.82 -25.43
C ILE A 20 4.02 -0.03 -24.17
N LEU A 21 2.89 -0.62 -23.77
CA LEU A 21 2.81 -1.46 -22.57
C LEU A 21 3.68 -2.72 -22.71
N THR A 22 3.70 -3.35 -23.90
CA THR A 22 4.57 -4.50 -24.17
C THR A 22 6.05 -4.11 -24.08
N GLN A 23 6.43 -2.95 -24.60
CA GLN A 23 7.81 -2.46 -24.48
C GLN A 23 8.19 -2.20 -23.03
N ARG A 24 7.29 -1.61 -22.24
CA ARG A 24 7.47 -1.41 -20.80
C ARG A 24 7.62 -2.72 -20.04
N GLU A 25 6.86 -3.75 -20.42
CA GLU A 25 6.98 -5.08 -19.79
C GLU A 25 8.38 -5.70 -20.00
N VAL A 26 8.98 -5.48 -21.17
CA VAL A 26 10.38 -5.91 -21.40
C VAL A 26 11.32 -5.16 -20.45
N TRP A 27 11.23 -3.85 -20.39
CA TRP A 27 12.07 -3.03 -19.51
C TRP A 27 11.82 -3.29 -18.01
N SER A 28 10.57 -3.59 -17.62
CA SER A 28 10.24 -3.98 -16.24
C SER A 28 10.99 -5.22 -15.80
N LYS A 29 11.17 -6.22 -16.69
CA LYS A 29 11.95 -7.43 -16.36
C LYS A 29 13.41 -7.09 -16.14
N ASP A 30 14.00 -6.24 -16.97
CA ASP A 30 15.39 -5.80 -16.82
C ASP A 30 15.59 -5.04 -15.50
N VAL A 31 14.66 -4.12 -15.19
CA VAL A 31 14.68 -3.35 -13.93
C VAL A 31 14.54 -4.26 -12.70
N LYS A 32 13.64 -5.25 -12.73
CA LYS A 32 13.48 -6.22 -11.63
C LYS A 32 14.73 -7.04 -11.39
N ASN A 33 15.35 -7.53 -12.45
CA ASN A 33 16.62 -8.27 -12.34
C ASN A 33 17.73 -7.42 -11.73
N SER A 34 17.85 -6.17 -12.16
CA SER A 34 18.82 -5.22 -11.59
C SER A 34 18.47 -4.92 -10.12
N LEU A 35 17.20 -4.71 -9.78
CA LEU A 35 16.77 -4.46 -8.41
C LEU A 35 17.13 -5.61 -7.45
N GLU A 36 16.94 -6.86 -7.89
CA GLU A 36 17.35 -8.04 -7.11
C GLU A 36 18.87 -8.05 -6.85
N HIS A 37 19.66 -7.69 -7.86
CA HIS A 37 21.10 -7.58 -7.70
C HIS A 37 21.49 -6.45 -6.73
N TRP A 38 20.91 -5.28 -6.84
CA TRP A 38 21.14 -4.15 -5.92
C TRP A 38 20.71 -4.46 -4.48
N LEU A 39 19.63 -5.20 -4.28
CA LEU A 39 19.22 -5.67 -2.96
C LEU A 39 20.21 -6.67 -2.39
N SER A 40 20.75 -7.56 -3.22
CA SER A 40 21.82 -8.48 -2.81
C SER A 40 23.11 -7.75 -2.42
N MET A 41 23.51 -6.73 -3.18
CA MET A 41 24.64 -5.87 -2.80
C MET A 41 24.41 -5.16 -1.48
N LYS A 42 23.20 -4.62 -1.25
CA LYS A 42 22.84 -4.01 0.03
C LYS A 42 23.04 -4.96 1.20
N GLU A 43 22.54 -6.18 1.08
CA GLU A 43 22.71 -7.20 2.13
C GLU A 43 24.19 -7.56 2.37
N ARG A 44 24.97 -7.65 1.30
CA ARG A 44 26.42 -7.89 1.39
C ARG A 44 27.11 -6.75 2.14
N ILE A 45 26.80 -5.49 1.81
CA ILE A 45 27.38 -4.31 2.48
C ILE A 45 26.97 -4.28 3.97
N GLU A 46 25.73 -4.58 4.30
CA GLU A 46 25.25 -4.64 5.69
C GLU A 46 25.98 -5.75 6.50
N LYS A 47 26.24 -6.88 5.87
CA LYS A 47 27.03 -7.96 6.47
C LYS A 47 28.50 -7.52 6.67
N LEU A 48 29.07 -6.92 5.65
CA LEU A 48 30.45 -6.40 5.67
C LEU A 48 30.64 -5.34 6.76
N GLU A 49 29.71 -4.38 6.88
CA GLU A 49 29.75 -3.35 7.92
C GLU A 49 29.73 -3.95 9.34
N LYS A 50 28.90 -4.95 9.57
CA LYS A 50 28.84 -5.66 10.86
C LYS A 50 30.17 -6.35 11.17
N VAL A 51 30.75 -7.05 10.18
CA VAL A 51 32.03 -7.74 10.35
C VAL A 51 33.16 -6.73 10.64
N ILE A 52 33.24 -5.63 9.89
CA ILE A 52 34.24 -4.58 10.11
C ILE A 52 34.10 -4.00 11.54
N ASN A 53 32.90 -3.70 11.97
CA ASN A 53 32.65 -3.17 13.32
C ASN A 53 33.04 -4.16 14.44
N GLU A 54 32.83 -5.44 14.22
CA GLU A 54 33.25 -6.50 15.18
C GLU A 54 34.79 -6.67 15.19
N LEU A 55 35.40 -6.72 14.01
CA LEU A 55 36.87 -6.77 13.88
C LEU A 55 37.55 -5.57 14.57
N GLU A 56 37.01 -4.36 14.39
CA GLU A 56 37.52 -3.17 15.10
C GLU A 56 37.43 -3.32 16.62
N LYS A 57 36.31 -3.86 17.15
CA LYS A 57 36.12 -4.08 18.59
C LYS A 57 37.13 -5.09 19.12
N ILE A 58 37.36 -6.16 18.40
CA ILE A 58 38.37 -7.18 18.76
C ILE A 58 39.79 -6.57 18.71
N CYS A 59 40.09 -5.86 17.63
CA CYS A 59 41.39 -5.20 17.43
C CYS A 59 41.70 -4.16 18.51
N LYS A 60 40.70 -3.42 19.01
CA LYS A 60 40.86 -2.44 20.10
C LYS A 60 41.12 -3.09 21.47
N LYS A 61 40.59 -4.30 21.70
CA LYS A 61 40.73 -5.04 22.96
C LYS A 61 42.05 -5.80 23.03
N THR A 62 42.79 -5.94 21.92
CA THR A 62 43.91 -6.82 21.79
C THR A 62 45.22 -6.03 21.78
N ASN A 63 46.06 -6.22 22.83
CA ASN A 63 47.43 -5.66 22.92
C ASN A 63 48.51 -6.69 22.56
N ILE A 64 48.23 -7.55 21.60
CA ILE A 64 49.16 -8.60 21.12
C ILE A 64 49.95 -8.04 19.95
N GLU A 65 51.27 -8.18 20.01
CA GLU A 65 52.17 -7.90 18.88
C GLU A 65 52.11 -9.09 17.92
N ASP A 66 51.46 -8.88 16.79
CA ASP A 66 51.30 -9.84 15.70
C ASP A 66 51.27 -9.08 14.37
N GLU A 67 52.04 -9.54 13.39
CA GLU A 67 52.21 -8.85 12.10
C GLU A 67 50.88 -8.81 11.31
N ASN A 68 50.16 -9.92 11.26
CA ASN A 68 48.86 -10.02 10.57
C ASN A 68 47.82 -9.14 11.22
N LEU A 69 47.83 -9.05 12.58
CA LEU A 69 46.93 -8.16 13.32
C LEU A 69 47.23 -6.67 13.05
N SER A 70 48.53 -6.33 12.87
CA SER A 70 48.95 -4.97 12.54
C SER A 70 48.47 -4.57 11.14
N GLU A 71 48.60 -5.48 10.17
CA GLU A 71 48.10 -5.28 8.82
C GLU A 71 46.60 -5.14 8.75
N LEU A 72 45.84 -6.00 9.46
CA LEU A 72 44.39 -5.88 9.59
C LEU A 72 43.98 -4.55 10.20
N LYS A 73 44.62 -4.11 11.32
CA LYS A 73 44.34 -2.82 11.94
C LYS A 73 44.55 -1.64 11.00
N LYS A 74 45.63 -1.68 10.23
CA LYS A 74 45.95 -0.66 9.23
C LYS A 74 44.85 -0.59 8.18
N TYR A 75 44.47 -1.72 7.59
CA TYR A 75 43.44 -1.79 6.56
C TYR A 75 42.08 -1.32 7.08
N LEU A 76 41.64 -1.74 8.28
CA LEU A 76 40.39 -1.26 8.89
C LEU A 76 40.38 0.26 9.11
N THR A 77 41.56 0.82 9.46
CA THR A 77 41.70 2.29 9.61
C THR A 77 41.56 2.99 8.26
N GLU A 78 42.17 2.48 7.21
CA GLU A 78 42.09 3.01 5.85
C GLU A 78 40.63 2.99 5.33
N LEU A 79 39.89 1.88 5.53
CA LEU A 79 38.47 1.78 5.15
C LEU A 79 37.60 2.81 5.87
N ARG A 80 37.91 3.09 7.13
CA ARG A 80 37.18 4.06 7.94
C ARG A 80 37.48 5.51 7.52
N GLU A 81 38.75 5.85 7.34
CA GLU A 81 39.17 7.18 6.91
C GLU A 81 38.59 7.55 5.54
N GLN A 82 38.53 6.60 4.63
CA GLN A 82 37.93 6.77 3.30
C GLN A 82 36.40 6.80 3.32
N THR A 83 35.75 6.47 4.46
CA THR A 83 34.31 6.27 4.56
C THR A 83 33.73 5.32 3.49
N ALA A 84 34.55 4.33 3.08
CA ALA A 84 34.28 3.49 1.91
C ALA A 84 32.93 2.76 2.02
N VAL A 85 32.68 2.09 3.15
CA VAL A 85 31.42 1.33 3.37
C VAL A 85 30.19 2.25 3.39
N ASN A 86 30.30 3.45 3.99
CA ASN A 86 29.21 4.42 4.01
C ASN A 86 28.89 4.95 2.61
N LYS A 87 29.91 5.18 1.78
CA LYS A 87 29.72 5.59 0.39
C LYS A 87 29.05 4.50 -0.44
N LEU A 88 29.49 3.25 -0.28
CA LEU A 88 28.86 2.10 -0.92
C LEU A 88 27.39 1.99 -0.52
N MET A 89 27.08 2.06 0.78
CA MET A 89 25.71 1.98 1.28
C MET A 89 24.82 3.13 0.78
N SER A 90 25.35 4.35 0.72
CA SER A 90 24.62 5.49 0.16
C SER A 90 24.33 5.29 -1.33
N GLY A 91 25.33 4.91 -2.11
CA GLY A 91 25.17 4.64 -3.54
C GLY A 91 24.13 3.56 -3.82
N VAL A 92 24.19 2.45 -3.08
CA VAL A 92 23.23 1.35 -3.23
C VAL A 92 21.83 1.77 -2.83
N ARG A 93 21.64 2.53 -1.76
CA ARG A 93 20.29 3.04 -1.38
C ARG A 93 19.70 3.97 -2.42
N ASP A 94 20.53 4.84 -2.99
CA ASP A 94 20.09 5.76 -4.05
C ASP A 94 19.72 5.01 -5.33
N GLY A 95 20.51 3.99 -5.71
CA GLY A 95 20.22 3.12 -6.84
C GLY A 95 18.92 2.35 -6.68
N ILE A 96 18.72 1.68 -5.54
CA ILE A 96 17.47 0.97 -5.22
C ILE A 96 16.26 1.93 -5.30
N LYS A 97 16.39 3.14 -4.78
CA LYS A 97 15.31 4.13 -4.85
C LYS A 97 14.96 4.49 -6.30
N GLN A 98 15.97 4.67 -7.15
CA GLN A 98 15.75 4.99 -8.57
C GLN A 98 15.16 3.81 -9.33
N LEU A 99 15.62 2.57 -9.06
CA LEU A 99 15.08 1.37 -9.69
C LEU A 99 13.62 1.11 -9.29
N ASN A 100 13.25 1.30 -8.03
CA ASN A 100 11.85 1.18 -7.59
C ASN A 100 10.94 2.16 -8.34
N ILE A 101 11.42 3.34 -8.62
CA ILE A 101 10.71 4.35 -9.41
C ILE A 101 10.47 3.88 -10.85
N LEU A 102 11.49 3.29 -11.48
CA LEU A 102 11.39 2.74 -12.83
C LEU A 102 10.50 1.50 -12.86
N GLU A 103 10.61 0.63 -11.85
CA GLU A 103 9.74 -0.54 -11.71
C GLU A 103 8.28 -0.11 -11.59
N GLU A 104 7.95 0.82 -10.69
CA GLU A 104 6.60 1.36 -10.55
C GLU A 104 6.05 1.90 -11.87
N ARG A 105 6.90 2.50 -12.71
CA ARG A 105 6.50 3.02 -14.01
C ARG A 105 6.29 1.93 -15.06
N PHE A 106 7.25 1.00 -15.19
CA PHE A 106 7.25 0.04 -16.31
C PHE A 106 6.43 -1.23 -16.05
N ASP A 107 6.15 -1.58 -14.79
CA ASP A 107 5.34 -2.76 -14.44
C ASP A 107 3.83 -2.54 -14.59
N ARG A 108 3.40 -1.30 -14.78
CA ARG A 108 1.99 -0.96 -14.94
C ARG A 108 1.39 -1.52 -16.22
N LYS A 109 0.13 -1.94 -16.10
CA LYS A 109 -0.68 -2.46 -17.21
C LYS A 109 -1.56 -1.39 -17.87
N THR A 110 -1.41 -0.14 -17.44
CA THR A 110 -2.17 1.00 -17.94
C THR A 110 -1.28 2.21 -18.23
N LEU A 111 -1.65 2.98 -19.25
CA LEU A 111 -1.17 4.33 -19.45
C LEU A 111 -2.08 5.30 -18.71
N ASN A 112 -1.51 6.20 -17.92
CA ASN A 112 -2.25 7.03 -16.97
C ASN A 112 -2.25 8.50 -17.38
N ILE A 113 -3.45 9.01 -17.67
CA ILE A 113 -3.70 10.44 -17.88
C ILE A 113 -4.22 11.02 -16.56
N VAL A 114 -3.52 11.99 -16.00
CA VAL A 114 -3.95 12.70 -14.80
C VAL A 114 -4.57 14.03 -15.19
N VAL A 115 -5.82 14.24 -14.79
CA VAL A 115 -6.52 15.52 -15.00
C VAL A 115 -6.26 16.43 -13.81
N ALA A 116 -5.61 17.55 -14.06
CA ALA A 116 -5.18 18.51 -13.06
C ALA A 116 -5.67 19.93 -13.39
N GLY A 117 -5.71 20.80 -12.39
CA GLY A 117 -6.05 22.20 -12.57
C GLY A 117 -6.66 22.81 -11.31
N VAL A 118 -6.91 24.09 -11.37
CA VAL A 118 -7.53 24.85 -10.28
C VAL A 118 -8.95 24.35 -10.01
N GLY A 119 -9.44 24.55 -8.80
CA GLY A 119 -10.84 24.28 -8.47
C GLY A 119 -11.80 25.00 -9.44
N ARG A 120 -12.89 24.33 -9.85
CA ARG A 120 -13.95 24.89 -10.73
C ARG A 120 -13.56 25.17 -12.20
N CYS A 121 -12.40 24.72 -12.67
CA CYS A 121 -12.01 24.90 -14.07
C CYS A 121 -12.70 23.95 -15.06
N GLY A 122 -13.60 23.07 -14.59
CA GLY A 122 -14.36 22.14 -15.45
C GLY A 122 -13.74 20.77 -15.64
N LYS A 123 -12.79 20.33 -14.79
CA LYS A 123 -12.15 19.01 -14.86
C LYS A 123 -13.14 17.86 -14.96
N SER A 124 -14.00 17.71 -13.94
CA SER A 124 -14.98 16.60 -13.89
C SER A 124 -16.02 16.69 -15.02
N THR A 125 -16.36 17.90 -15.46
CA THR A 125 -17.24 18.13 -16.64
C THR A 125 -16.59 17.63 -17.92
N SER A 126 -15.35 18.06 -18.20
CA SER A 126 -14.59 17.60 -19.37
C SER A 126 -14.39 16.10 -19.34
N LEU A 127 -14.12 15.53 -18.14
CA LEU A 127 -13.97 14.09 -17.97
C LEU A 127 -15.27 13.34 -18.31
N LYS A 128 -16.42 13.81 -17.85
CA LYS A 128 -17.72 13.23 -18.23
C LYS A 128 -17.92 13.21 -19.73
N SER A 129 -17.63 14.34 -20.42
CA SER A 129 -17.75 14.45 -21.87
C SER A 129 -16.85 13.44 -22.58
N ILE A 130 -15.59 13.30 -22.17
CA ILE A 130 -14.63 12.32 -22.71
C ILE A 130 -15.13 10.89 -22.54
N LEU A 131 -15.62 10.55 -21.35
CA LEU A 131 -16.04 9.21 -20.98
C LEU A 131 -17.45 8.86 -21.47
N GLY A 132 -18.15 9.78 -22.10
CA GLY A 132 -19.47 9.54 -22.66
C GLY A 132 -20.64 9.66 -21.68
N PHE A 133 -20.39 10.05 -20.42
CA PHE A 133 -21.44 10.28 -19.43
C PHE A 133 -22.27 11.52 -19.76
N ASP A 134 -23.52 11.51 -19.31
CA ASP A 134 -24.38 12.68 -19.40
C ASP A 134 -23.89 13.75 -18.41
N GLN A 135 -23.92 15.02 -18.81
CA GLN A 135 -23.47 16.12 -17.96
C GLN A 135 -24.34 16.29 -16.72
N ASP A 136 -25.64 16.00 -16.83
CA ASP A 136 -26.59 16.05 -15.72
C ASP A 136 -26.52 14.81 -14.83
N ASP A 137 -25.95 13.70 -15.30
CA ASP A 137 -25.75 12.50 -14.49
C ASP A 137 -24.54 12.67 -13.55
N ASN A 138 -24.84 12.83 -12.27
CA ASN A 138 -23.86 12.92 -11.19
C ASN A 138 -23.68 11.62 -10.40
N SER A 139 -24.16 10.51 -10.91
CA SER A 139 -24.13 9.22 -10.23
C SER A 139 -22.75 8.56 -10.21
N VAL A 140 -21.95 8.79 -11.25
CA VAL A 140 -20.60 8.18 -11.40
C VAL A 140 -19.50 9.20 -11.10
N ILE A 141 -19.47 10.28 -11.87
CA ILE A 141 -18.52 11.38 -11.70
C ILE A 141 -19.30 12.63 -11.28
N PRO A 142 -19.33 12.98 -10.01
CA PRO A 142 -20.07 14.13 -9.56
C PRO A 142 -19.44 15.43 -10.07
N SER A 143 -20.26 16.32 -10.61
CA SER A 143 -19.89 17.69 -10.98
C SER A 143 -20.92 18.66 -10.43
N GLY A 144 -20.57 19.91 -10.19
CA GLY A 144 -21.53 20.90 -9.65
C GLY A 144 -21.04 22.33 -9.71
N LYS A 145 -22.00 23.28 -9.76
CA LYS A 145 -21.73 24.71 -9.68
C LYS A 145 -21.57 25.11 -8.20
N GLY A 146 -20.45 25.72 -7.85
CA GLY A 146 -20.33 26.48 -6.59
C GLY A 146 -19.64 25.82 -5.41
N THR A 147 -19.48 24.52 -5.32
CA THR A 147 -18.76 23.81 -4.23
C THR A 147 -17.80 22.75 -4.77
N ALA A 148 -16.72 22.47 -4.02
CA ALA A 148 -15.90 21.30 -4.32
C ALA A 148 -16.76 20.04 -4.19
N VAL A 149 -16.86 19.26 -5.26
CA VAL A 149 -17.77 18.12 -5.34
C VAL A 149 -17.05 16.81 -5.15
N THR A 150 -15.83 16.70 -5.67
CA THR A 150 -14.99 15.49 -5.59
C THR A 150 -14.16 15.52 -4.32
N ALA A 151 -14.44 14.63 -3.38
CA ALA A 151 -13.79 14.57 -2.07
C ALA A 151 -12.55 13.66 -2.06
N THR A 152 -12.42 12.79 -3.07
CA THR A 152 -11.42 11.71 -3.11
C THR A 152 -10.77 11.62 -4.49
N LYS A 153 -9.60 11.02 -4.56
CA LYS A 153 -8.97 10.63 -5.83
C LYS A 153 -9.86 9.59 -6.51
N SER A 154 -10.19 9.82 -7.77
CA SER A 154 -10.92 8.85 -8.57
C SER A 154 -10.08 8.40 -9.76
N THR A 155 -10.04 7.10 -10.01
CA THR A 155 -9.41 6.52 -11.20
C THR A 155 -10.47 5.86 -12.07
N VAL A 156 -10.43 6.12 -13.36
CA VAL A 156 -11.38 5.56 -14.33
C VAL A 156 -10.62 4.71 -15.32
N THR A 157 -10.96 3.44 -15.40
CA THR A 157 -10.30 2.44 -16.25
C THR A 157 -11.30 1.87 -17.23
N HIS A 158 -10.89 1.77 -18.51
CA HIS A 158 -11.70 1.15 -19.55
C HIS A 158 -11.87 -0.35 -19.32
N VAL A 159 -13.10 -0.86 -19.51
CA VAL A 159 -13.42 -2.28 -19.55
C VAL A 159 -14.08 -2.64 -20.88
N GLU A 160 -13.75 -3.82 -21.40
CA GLU A 160 -14.25 -4.27 -22.72
C GLU A 160 -15.74 -4.63 -22.69
N LYS A 161 -16.23 -5.15 -21.56
CA LYS A 161 -17.59 -5.66 -21.43
C LYS A 161 -18.40 -4.83 -20.44
N LYS A 162 -19.66 -4.57 -20.79
CA LYS A 162 -20.58 -3.83 -19.94
C LYS A 162 -20.90 -4.55 -18.61
N GLU A 163 -20.83 -5.87 -18.60
CA GLU A 163 -21.01 -6.69 -17.38
C GLU A 163 -19.90 -6.52 -16.35
N ASP A 164 -18.72 -6.01 -16.76
CA ASP A 164 -17.59 -5.71 -15.90
C ASP A 164 -17.63 -4.30 -15.30
N GLU A 165 -18.65 -3.50 -15.68
CA GLU A 165 -18.82 -2.14 -15.16
C GLU A 165 -19.17 -2.13 -13.69
N LYS A 166 -18.32 -1.49 -12.90
CA LYS A 166 -18.47 -1.38 -11.44
C LYS A 166 -17.54 -0.32 -10.88
N SER A 167 -17.77 0.08 -9.64
CA SER A 167 -16.81 0.87 -8.88
C SER A 167 -16.27 0.07 -7.72
N GLN A 168 -14.98 0.14 -7.48
CA GLN A 168 -14.32 -0.36 -6.29
C GLN A 168 -14.03 0.81 -5.36
N ILE A 169 -14.54 0.73 -4.15
CA ILE A 169 -14.30 1.72 -3.10
C ILE A 169 -13.22 1.19 -2.18
N VAL A 170 -12.13 1.91 -2.06
CA VAL A 170 -11.03 1.62 -1.15
C VAL A 170 -11.15 2.55 0.06
N PHE A 171 -11.18 1.98 1.24
CA PHE A 171 -11.37 2.74 2.47
C PHE A 171 -10.03 3.11 3.12
N LEU A 172 -10.03 4.24 3.83
CA LEU A 172 -8.91 4.65 4.66
C LEU A 172 -8.68 3.67 5.79
N THR A 173 -7.42 3.42 6.12
CA THR A 173 -7.09 2.81 7.40
C THR A 173 -7.40 3.80 8.55
N GLU A 174 -7.60 3.29 9.76
CA GLU A 174 -7.80 4.15 10.94
C GLU A 174 -6.66 5.15 11.11
N THR A 175 -5.42 4.70 10.90
CA THR A 175 -4.23 5.57 10.95
C THR A 175 -4.29 6.67 9.89
N ALA A 176 -4.62 6.33 8.64
CA ALA A 176 -4.71 7.31 7.56
C ALA A 176 -5.87 8.30 7.77
N PHE A 177 -6.96 7.84 8.37
CA PHE A 177 -8.07 8.72 8.76
C PHE A 177 -7.64 9.71 9.86
N LEU A 178 -6.95 9.24 10.92
CA LEU A 178 -6.40 10.11 11.97
C LEU A 178 -5.38 11.11 11.42
N GLU A 179 -4.51 10.70 10.53
CA GLU A 179 -3.59 11.62 9.85
C GLU A 179 -4.34 12.71 9.06
N ARG A 180 -5.41 12.34 8.35
CA ARG A 180 -6.27 13.29 7.63
C ARG A 180 -6.98 14.23 8.59
N LEU A 181 -7.55 13.70 9.66
CA LEU A 181 -8.23 14.46 10.70
C LEU A 181 -7.28 15.46 11.36
N ASN A 182 -6.09 15.01 11.77
CA ASN A 182 -5.10 15.86 12.42
C ASN A 182 -4.55 16.98 11.49
N LYS A 183 -4.53 16.77 10.19
CA LYS A 183 -4.26 17.86 9.24
C LYS A 183 -5.33 18.94 9.28
N TYR A 184 -6.60 18.55 9.36
CA TYR A 184 -7.70 19.50 9.51
C TYR A 184 -7.60 20.23 10.85
N PHE A 185 -7.39 19.52 11.96
CA PHE A 185 -7.24 20.08 13.28
C PHE A 185 -6.08 21.08 13.33
N LYS A 186 -4.93 20.69 12.81
CA LYS A 186 -3.75 21.57 12.71
C LYS A 186 -4.00 22.82 11.86
N SER A 187 -4.75 22.72 10.77
CA SER A 187 -5.09 23.89 9.94
C SER A 187 -6.01 24.87 10.66
N CYS A 188 -6.80 24.40 11.64
CA CYS A 188 -7.65 25.18 12.51
C CYS A 188 -6.94 25.65 13.79
N GLY A 189 -5.67 25.30 13.99
CA GLY A 189 -4.94 25.61 15.23
C GLY A 189 -5.42 24.84 16.46
N LEU A 190 -6.04 23.67 16.24
CA LEU A 190 -6.53 22.78 17.28
C LEU A 190 -5.52 21.68 17.60
N ASP A 191 -5.61 21.12 18.80
CA ASP A 191 -4.77 20.02 19.24
C ASP A 191 -5.02 18.73 18.45
N GLU A 192 -4.00 17.89 18.34
CA GLU A 192 -4.07 16.63 17.60
C GLU A 192 -4.92 15.59 18.37
N ILE A 193 -5.68 14.80 17.65
CA ILE A 193 -6.44 13.65 18.14
C ILE A 193 -5.54 12.41 18.08
N HIS A 194 -5.45 11.67 19.18
CA HIS A 194 -4.53 10.52 19.29
C HIS A 194 -5.15 9.22 18.81
N ASP A 195 -6.44 9.03 19.03
CA ASP A 195 -7.16 7.83 18.57
C ASP A 195 -8.63 8.12 18.19
N LEU A 196 -9.29 7.11 17.64
CA LEU A 196 -10.69 7.23 17.20
C LEU A 196 -11.68 7.36 18.35
N VAL A 197 -11.32 6.90 19.55
CA VAL A 197 -12.17 6.98 20.75
C VAL A 197 -12.20 8.42 21.26
N ASP A 198 -11.04 9.08 21.21
CA ASP A 198 -10.94 10.51 21.53
C ASP A 198 -11.79 11.33 20.58
N PHE A 199 -11.75 11.03 19.26
CA PHE A 199 -12.58 11.71 18.28
C PHE A 199 -14.08 11.45 18.45
N GLU A 200 -14.47 10.23 18.81
CA GLU A 200 -15.86 9.85 19.05
C GLU A 200 -16.46 10.57 20.28
N ASN A 201 -15.67 10.72 21.34
CA ASN A 201 -16.09 11.33 22.59
C ASN A 201 -15.85 12.85 22.65
N LEU A 202 -15.46 13.45 21.54
CA LEU A 202 -15.08 14.84 21.45
C LEU A 202 -16.30 15.75 21.75
N ASP A 203 -16.15 16.70 22.67
CA ASP A 203 -17.13 17.78 22.82
C ASP A 203 -16.95 18.81 21.71
N PHE A 204 -17.72 18.62 20.65
CA PHE A 204 -17.65 19.49 19.46
C PHE A 204 -18.08 20.93 19.75
N GLU A 205 -18.95 21.16 20.76
CA GLU A 205 -19.36 22.52 21.16
C GLU A 205 -18.20 23.26 21.83
N GLU A 206 -17.44 22.57 22.67
CA GLU A 206 -16.25 23.12 23.32
C GLU A 206 -15.16 23.46 22.29
N ILE A 207 -14.92 22.55 21.31
CA ILE A 207 -13.92 22.80 20.26
C ILE A 207 -14.36 23.94 19.34
N SER A 208 -15.65 24.00 18.99
CA SER A 208 -16.18 25.12 18.21
C SER A 208 -15.99 26.46 18.92
N LYS A 209 -16.18 26.46 20.23
CA LYS A 209 -15.90 27.65 21.07
C LYS A 209 -14.43 28.00 21.06
N THR A 210 -13.55 27.03 21.28
CA THR A 210 -12.09 27.23 21.27
C THR A 210 -11.61 27.76 19.92
N PHE A 211 -12.11 27.22 18.82
CA PHE A 211 -11.76 27.70 17.47
C PHE A 211 -12.23 29.14 17.24
N ASN A 212 -13.45 29.47 17.65
CA ASN A 212 -13.97 30.84 17.56
C ASN A 212 -13.16 31.82 18.41
N GLU A 213 -12.71 31.41 19.60
CA GLU A 213 -11.82 32.23 20.44
C GLU A 213 -10.47 32.51 19.76
N VAL A 214 -9.92 31.53 19.02
CA VAL A 214 -8.70 31.70 18.22
C VAL A 214 -8.95 32.66 17.07
N LEU A 215 -10.08 32.53 16.38
CA LEU A 215 -10.45 33.41 15.26
C LEU A 215 -10.64 34.86 15.73
N ASP A 216 -11.40 35.07 16.82
CA ASP A 216 -11.63 36.37 17.43
C ASP A 216 -10.34 37.03 17.94
N SER A 217 -9.42 36.23 18.48
CA SER A 217 -8.10 36.67 18.91
C SER A 217 -7.24 37.14 17.74
N ALA A 218 -7.30 36.40 16.63
CA ALA A 218 -6.58 36.78 15.41
C ALA A 218 -7.14 38.07 14.79
N GLU A 219 -8.47 38.20 14.79
CA GLU A 219 -9.14 39.42 14.30
C GLU A 219 -8.76 40.67 15.13
N LYS A 220 -8.86 40.56 16.46
CA LYS A 220 -8.42 41.66 17.37
C LYS A 220 -6.97 42.02 17.15
N LYS A 221 -6.09 41.07 16.88
CA LYS A 221 -4.68 41.35 16.62
C LYS A 221 -4.47 42.11 15.30
N VAL A 222 -5.28 41.82 14.29
CA VAL A 222 -5.27 42.60 13.03
C VAL A 222 -5.71 44.03 13.28
N GLU A 223 -6.81 44.22 14.03
CA GLU A 223 -7.31 45.57 14.37
C GLU A 223 -6.29 46.37 15.19
N GLU A 224 -5.66 45.74 16.20
CA GLU A 224 -4.57 46.39 17.00
C GLU A 224 -3.45 46.87 16.10
N LEU A 225 -2.98 46.02 15.18
CA LEU A 225 -1.84 46.36 14.29
C LEU A 225 -2.22 47.34 13.20
N GLU A 226 -3.48 47.39 12.80
CA GLU A 226 -4.00 48.44 11.92
C GLU A 226 -3.94 49.82 12.63
N CYS A 227 -4.42 49.90 13.88
CA CYS A 227 -4.31 51.11 14.70
C CYS A 227 -2.84 51.53 14.96
N GLU A 228 -1.95 50.57 15.19
CA GLU A 228 -0.51 50.82 15.35
C GLU A 228 0.12 51.44 14.08
N ALA A 229 -0.24 50.90 12.89
CA ALA A 229 0.23 51.43 11.62
C ALA A 229 -0.24 52.88 11.40
N GLU A 230 -1.53 53.13 11.67
CA GLU A 230 -2.10 54.50 11.59
C GLU A 230 -1.40 55.46 12.55
N ALA A 231 -1.15 55.05 13.80
CA ALA A 231 -0.44 55.88 14.79
C ALA A 231 1.00 56.19 14.39
N GLN A 232 1.64 55.34 13.60
CA GLN A 232 2.99 55.51 13.05
C GLN A 232 2.99 56.26 11.71
N GLY A 233 1.81 56.54 11.13
CA GLY A 233 1.70 57.19 9.80
C GLY A 233 2.16 56.31 8.64
N ILE A 234 2.17 54.99 8.82
CA ILE A 234 2.58 54.00 7.83
C ILE A 234 1.30 53.45 7.18
N SER A 235 1.30 53.29 5.84
CA SER A 235 0.21 52.55 5.17
C SER A 235 0.13 51.13 5.71
N LYS A 236 -1.08 50.66 6.05
CA LYS A 236 -1.28 49.27 6.55
C LYS A 236 -0.71 48.21 5.61
N ASP A 237 -0.78 48.46 4.29
CA ASP A 237 -0.26 47.51 3.29
C ASP A 237 1.28 47.48 3.25
N ASP A 238 1.95 48.51 3.78
CA ASP A 238 3.41 48.57 3.91
C ASP A 238 3.90 48.18 5.32
N TYR A 239 2.99 48.00 6.29
CA TYR A 239 3.33 47.63 7.66
C TYR A 239 3.42 46.09 7.81
N ALA A 240 4.64 45.56 7.75
CA ALA A 240 4.91 44.11 7.74
C ALA A 240 4.23 43.30 8.88
N PRO A 241 4.14 43.80 10.16
CA PRO A 241 3.41 43.09 11.20
C PRO A 241 1.92 42.94 10.88
N TYR A 242 1.27 44.00 10.37
CA TYR A 242 -0.15 43.96 9.95
C TYR A 242 -0.35 42.96 8.80
N CYS A 243 0.46 43.06 7.73
CA CYS A 243 0.35 42.17 6.58
C CYS A 243 0.48 40.69 7.00
N LYS A 244 1.37 40.39 7.96
CA LYS A 244 1.56 39.06 8.51
C LYS A 244 0.33 38.58 9.32
N ALA A 245 -0.16 39.43 10.21
CA ALA A 245 -1.34 39.12 11.04
C ALA A 245 -2.61 39.01 10.19
N LYS A 246 -2.78 39.90 9.22
CA LYS A 246 -3.90 39.88 8.28
C LYS A 246 -3.87 38.63 7.42
N GLY A 247 -2.72 38.24 6.88
CA GLY A 247 -2.57 36.99 6.13
C GLY A 247 -2.86 35.73 6.97
N PHE A 248 -2.55 35.77 8.27
CA PHE A 248 -2.91 34.68 9.19
C PHE A 248 -4.41 34.65 9.46
N TYR A 249 -5.05 35.78 9.76
CA TYR A 249 -6.50 35.89 9.97
C TYR A 249 -7.29 35.48 8.73
N ASP A 250 -6.93 35.98 7.54
CA ASP A 250 -7.61 35.65 6.30
C ASP A 250 -7.56 34.14 6.03
N LYS A 251 -6.40 33.54 6.25
CA LYS A 251 -6.24 32.09 6.13
C LYS A 251 -7.09 31.32 7.15
N LEU A 252 -7.18 31.80 8.39
CA LEU A 252 -7.98 31.19 9.44
C LEU A 252 -9.48 31.30 9.15
N SER A 253 -9.93 32.46 8.66
CA SER A 253 -11.32 32.72 8.24
C SER A 253 -11.73 31.85 7.05
N GLU A 254 -10.85 31.73 6.03
CA GLU A 254 -11.05 30.79 4.92
C GLU A 254 -11.13 29.35 5.42
N THR A 255 -10.33 29.00 6.43
CA THR A 255 -10.32 27.67 7.07
C THR A 255 -11.61 27.40 7.84
N ASP A 256 -12.17 28.40 8.55
CA ASP A 256 -13.47 28.27 9.24
C ASP A 256 -14.59 27.89 8.26
N GLU A 257 -14.73 28.63 7.17
CA GLU A 257 -15.77 28.38 6.18
C GLU A 257 -15.51 27.12 5.34
N GLY A 258 -14.26 26.81 5.03
CA GLY A 258 -13.88 25.70 4.14
C GLY A 258 -13.64 24.37 4.86
N VAL A 259 -13.04 24.40 6.04
CA VAL A 259 -12.58 23.21 6.75
C VAL A 259 -13.41 22.93 8.00
N PHE A 260 -13.47 23.88 8.94
CA PHE A 260 -14.09 23.62 10.23
C PHE A 260 -15.59 23.31 10.06
N LYS A 261 -16.36 24.21 9.44
CA LYS A 261 -17.82 24.05 9.25
C LYS A 261 -18.18 22.97 8.23
N LYS A 262 -17.42 22.85 7.14
CA LYS A 262 -17.78 21.95 6.02
C LYS A 262 -17.13 20.56 6.11
N LYS A 263 -16.08 20.37 6.90
CA LYS A 263 -15.34 19.12 7.02
C LYS A 263 -15.40 18.57 8.45
N ILE A 264 -14.74 19.20 9.42
CA ILE A 264 -14.64 18.67 10.80
C ILE A 264 -16.02 18.47 11.43
N GLY A 265 -16.91 19.46 11.33
CA GLY A 265 -18.26 19.35 11.87
C GLY A 265 -19.06 18.18 11.32
N PRO A 266 -19.22 18.04 9.99
CA PRO A 266 -19.87 16.87 9.40
C PRO A 266 -19.15 15.55 9.67
N MET A 267 -17.79 15.52 9.71
CA MET A 267 -17.02 14.34 10.07
C MET A 267 -17.41 13.83 11.46
N HIS A 268 -17.40 14.70 12.44
CA HIS A 268 -17.75 14.34 13.83
C HIS A 268 -19.24 13.96 13.95
N LYS A 269 -20.13 14.80 13.44
CA LYS A 269 -21.59 14.58 13.50
C LYS A 269 -22.04 13.23 12.97
N HIS A 270 -21.39 12.75 11.91
CA HIS A 270 -21.76 11.51 11.23
C HIS A 270 -20.78 10.37 11.46
N PHE A 271 -19.81 10.52 12.37
CA PHE A 271 -18.72 9.58 12.56
C PHE A 271 -19.19 8.12 12.76
N MET A 272 -20.18 7.91 13.61
CA MET A 272 -20.75 6.59 13.85
C MET A 272 -21.37 5.94 12.60
N GLY A 273 -21.81 6.76 11.63
CA GLY A 273 -22.40 6.28 10.39
C GLY A 273 -21.38 5.67 9.42
N TYR A 274 -20.11 6.07 9.49
CA TYR A 274 -19.06 5.57 8.58
C TYR A 274 -17.82 5.00 9.28
N LYS A 275 -17.71 5.06 10.61
CA LYS A 275 -16.59 4.50 11.39
C LYS A 275 -16.30 3.04 11.03
N HIS A 276 -17.35 2.24 10.84
CA HIS A 276 -17.26 0.83 10.50
C HIS A 276 -16.63 0.55 9.12
N LEU A 277 -16.50 1.57 8.27
CA LEU A 277 -15.85 1.48 6.98
C LEU A 277 -14.33 1.67 7.07
N LEU A 278 -13.84 2.27 8.16
CA LEU A 278 -12.39 2.47 8.34
C LEU A 278 -11.71 1.10 8.51
N SER A 279 -10.62 0.91 7.77
CA SER A 279 -9.90 -0.37 7.66
C SER A 279 -10.74 -1.55 7.13
N ALA A 280 -11.93 -1.28 6.56
CA ALA A 280 -12.71 -2.31 5.91
C ALA A 280 -12.08 -2.73 4.58
N ASP A 281 -12.33 -3.98 4.18
CA ASP A 281 -11.92 -4.45 2.86
C ASP A 281 -12.57 -3.64 1.74
N PRO A 282 -11.89 -3.46 0.59
CA PRO A 282 -12.48 -2.78 -0.56
C PRO A 282 -13.77 -3.44 -1.02
N ILE A 283 -14.79 -2.65 -1.31
CA ILE A 283 -16.08 -3.15 -1.80
C ILE A 283 -16.29 -2.82 -3.28
N TYR A 284 -17.05 -3.69 -3.97
CA TYR A 284 -17.51 -3.42 -5.33
C TYR A 284 -18.99 -3.00 -5.30
N ILE A 285 -19.30 -1.93 -6.01
CA ILE A 285 -20.64 -1.36 -6.09
C ILE A 285 -21.02 -1.08 -7.56
N PRO A 286 -22.32 -1.02 -7.90
CA PRO A 286 -22.78 -0.55 -9.19
C PRO A 286 -22.33 0.90 -9.47
N LEU A 287 -22.07 1.24 -10.74
CA LEU A 287 -21.62 2.58 -11.11
C LEU A 287 -22.54 3.71 -10.62
N ASN A 288 -23.84 3.51 -10.68
CA ASN A 288 -24.83 4.51 -10.29
C ASN A 288 -24.89 4.76 -8.77
N GLU A 289 -24.17 4.01 -7.96
CA GLU A 289 -24.06 4.23 -6.50
C GLU A 289 -22.74 4.93 -6.12
N THR A 290 -21.85 5.16 -7.08
CA THR A 290 -20.51 5.73 -6.85
C THR A 290 -20.57 7.08 -6.14
N TYR A 291 -21.54 7.93 -6.50
CA TYR A 291 -21.70 9.27 -5.91
C TYR A 291 -21.80 9.26 -4.38
N ARG A 292 -22.34 8.21 -3.76
CA ARG A 292 -22.47 8.08 -2.31
C ARG A 292 -21.14 8.11 -1.57
N TYR A 293 -20.07 7.68 -2.26
CA TYR A 293 -18.73 7.50 -1.69
C TYR A 293 -17.75 8.57 -2.13
N VAL A 294 -18.05 9.33 -3.18
CA VAL A 294 -17.11 10.31 -3.73
C VAL A 294 -17.59 11.75 -3.59
N LYS A 295 -18.87 11.98 -3.29
CA LYS A 295 -19.48 13.31 -3.19
C LYS A 295 -19.77 13.68 -1.74
N TYR A 296 -19.58 14.96 -1.40
CA TYR A 296 -20.13 15.51 -0.17
C TYR A 296 -21.65 15.62 -0.30
N PRO A 297 -22.45 15.00 0.61
CA PRO A 297 -23.88 15.10 0.54
C PRO A 297 -24.36 16.54 0.85
N THR A 298 -25.32 17.00 0.08
CA THR A 298 -25.98 18.31 0.27
C THR A 298 -27.34 18.21 0.97
N ASP A 299 -27.82 17.00 1.18
CA ASP A 299 -29.12 16.66 1.77
C ASP A 299 -29.07 16.31 3.26
N GLY A 300 -27.87 16.42 3.87
CA GLY A 300 -27.65 16.07 5.29
C GLY A 300 -27.50 14.57 5.56
N SER A 301 -27.43 13.73 4.53
CA SER A 301 -27.13 12.31 4.67
C SER A 301 -25.68 12.08 5.17
N CYS A 302 -25.40 10.85 5.64
CA CYS A 302 -24.07 10.50 6.13
C CYS A 302 -22.99 10.60 5.02
N PRO A 303 -21.94 11.41 5.21
CA PRO A 303 -20.91 11.63 4.20
C PRO A 303 -19.87 10.50 4.19
N LEU A 304 -20.20 9.37 3.54
CA LEU A 304 -19.34 8.20 3.45
C LEU A 304 -17.96 8.50 2.82
N CYS A 305 -17.87 9.56 2.01
CA CYS A 305 -16.62 9.99 1.37
C CYS A 305 -15.48 10.33 2.36
N PHE A 306 -15.79 10.59 3.62
CA PHE A 306 -14.77 10.80 4.64
C PHE A 306 -13.98 9.53 4.99
N ALA A 307 -14.57 8.36 4.80
CA ALA A 307 -13.91 7.07 5.03
C ALA A 307 -13.20 6.54 3.77
N VAL A 308 -13.31 7.22 2.62
CA VAL A 308 -12.79 6.73 1.34
C VAL A 308 -11.40 7.28 1.07
N GLU A 309 -10.48 6.40 0.70
CA GLU A 309 -9.15 6.73 0.22
C GLU A 309 -9.14 6.97 -1.30
N GLU A 310 -9.66 6.00 -2.05
CA GLU A 310 -9.68 6.02 -3.51
C GLU A 310 -10.96 5.36 -4.04
N CYS A 311 -11.49 5.91 -5.12
CA CYS A 311 -12.54 5.29 -5.91
C CYS A 311 -11.98 4.83 -7.27
N ARG A 312 -12.09 3.54 -7.56
CA ARG A 312 -11.67 2.96 -8.85
C ARG A 312 -12.91 2.60 -9.66
N ILE A 313 -13.13 3.31 -10.73
CA ILE A 313 -14.29 3.20 -11.63
C ILE A 313 -13.88 2.38 -12.84
N PHE A 314 -14.59 1.30 -13.11
CA PHE A 314 -14.43 0.46 -14.27
C PHE A 314 -15.65 0.64 -15.17
N CYS A 315 -15.49 1.27 -16.34
CA CYS A 315 -16.59 1.54 -17.25
C CYS A 315 -16.14 1.45 -18.72
N GLN A 316 -17.08 1.25 -19.63
CA GLN A 316 -16.79 1.33 -21.05
C GLN A 316 -16.60 2.78 -21.48
N PHE A 317 -15.54 3.07 -22.23
CA PHE A 317 -15.37 4.34 -22.90
C PHE A 317 -16.07 4.28 -24.28
N PRO A 318 -16.39 5.43 -24.89
CA PRO A 318 -16.97 5.46 -26.25
C PRO A 318 -16.13 4.75 -27.29
N GLU A 319 -14.79 4.75 -27.12
CA GLU A 319 -13.84 4.01 -27.93
C GLU A 319 -13.16 2.91 -27.11
N ASP A 320 -12.69 1.85 -27.78
CA ASP A 320 -11.91 0.79 -27.13
C ASP A 320 -10.50 1.30 -26.81
N LEU A 321 -10.36 1.79 -25.59
CA LEU A 321 -9.12 2.30 -25.02
C LEU A 321 -8.56 1.36 -23.94
N THR A 322 -8.61 0.06 -24.19
CA THR A 322 -8.01 -0.95 -23.32
C THR A 322 -6.56 -0.61 -23.00
N GLY A 323 -6.23 -0.58 -21.72
CA GLY A 323 -4.90 -0.17 -21.22
C GLY A 323 -4.78 1.33 -20.94
N LEU A 324 -5.85 2.13 -21.06
CA LEU A 324 -5.89 3.52 -20.63
C LEU A 324 -6.58 3.67 -19.27
N GLN A 325 -6.00 4.49 -18.40
CA GLN A 325 -6.59 4.91 -17.14
C GLN A 325 -6.57 6.43 -17.04
N VAL A 326 -7.67 7.01 -16.59
CA VAL A 326 -7.77 8.46 -16.32
C VAL A 326 -7.91 8.66 -14.81
N VAL A 327 -7.12 9.58 -14.27
CA VAL A 327 -7.08 9.91 -12.84
C VAL A 327 -7.63 11.32 -12.65
N ASP A 328 -8.76 11.45 -11.97
CA ASP A 328 -9.32 12.76 -11.55
C ASP A 328 -8.78 13.12 -10.17
N LEU A 329 -8.14 14.28 -10.08
CA LEU A 329 -7.61 14.83 -8.84
C LEU A 329 -8.51 15.96 -8.32
N PRO A 330 -8.61 16.15 -6.98
CA PRO A 330 -9.19 17.35 -6.40
C PRO A 330 -8.59 18.62 -7.01
N GLY A 331 -9.37 19.70 -7.05
CA GLY A 331 -8.86 20.98 -7.60
C GLY A 331 -7.82 21.63 -6.70
N TRP A 332 -6.82 22.26 -7.28
CA TRP A 332 -5.87 23.09 -6.53
C TRP A 332 -6.53 24.39 -6.05
N GLY A 333 -6.14 24.88 -4.88
CA GLY A 333 -6.62 26.16 -4.33
C GLY A 333 -8.00 26.11 -3.71
N THR A 334 -8.44 24.95 -3.24
CA THR A 334 -9.73 24.77 -2.52
C THR A 334 -9.64 25.17 -1.04
N ALA A 335 -8.47 25.60 -0.55
CA ALA A 335 -8.16 25.84 0.86
C ALA A 335 -8.31 24.60 1.77
N ASP A 336 -8.51 23.42 1.20
CA ASP A 336 -8.58 22.15 1.93
C ASP A 336 -7.19 21.49 1.96
N PRO A 337 -6.53 21.40 3.14
CA PRO A 337 -5.17 20.90 3.24
C PRO A 337 -5.03 19.42 2.84
N CYS A 338 -6.10 18.65 2.95
CA CYS A 338 -6.09 17.24 2.56
C CYS A 338 -6.27 17.07 1.04
N GLU A 339 -7.14 17.87 0.43
CA GLU A 339 -7.29 17.89 -1.04
C GLU A 339 -5.99 18.37 -1.71
N GLU A 340 -5.32 19.38 -1.15
CA GLU A 340 -4.01 19.80 -1.62
C GLU A 340 -2.94 18.72 -1.52
N ASP A 341 -2.96 17.92 -0.45
CA ASP A 341 -2.03 16.80 -0.27
C ASP A 341 -2.29 15.70 -1.31
N VAL A 342 -3.56 15.35 -1.54
CA VAL A 342 -3.97 14.39 -2.58
C VAL A 342 -3.53 14.90 -3.96
N PHE A 343 -3.71 16.20 -4.23
CA PHE A 343 -3.24 16.82 -5.47
C PHE A 343 -1.73 16.69 -5.64
N LYS A 344 -0.94 17.05 -4.62
CA LYS A 344 0.54 16.97 -4.66
C LYS A 344 1.05 15.53 -4.80
N LYS A 345 0.39 14.58 -4.15
CA LYS A 345 0.71 13.13 -4.23
C LYS A 345 0.23 12.51 -5.54
N GLY A 346 -0.75 13.12 -6.21
CA GLY A 346 -1.28 12.68 -7.49
C GLY A 346 -0.30 12.78 -8.67
N PHE A 347 0.88 13.38 -8.46
CA PHE A 347 1.93 13.50 -9.48
C PHE A 347 3.16 12.71 -9.05
N GLY A 348 3.32 11.54 -9.58
CA GLY A 348 4.46 10.67 -9.37
C GLY A 348 4.93 10.05 -10.68
N TYR A 349 5.76 9.06 -10.56
CA TYR A 349 6.27 8.32 -11.73
C TYR A 349 5.18 7.51 -12.45
N PHE A 350 4.04 7.28 -11.79
CA PHE A 350 2.87 6.63 -12.38
C PHE A 350 2.13 7.50 -13.39
N VAL A 351 2.42 8.78 -13.50
CA VAL A 351 1.77 9.70 -14.45
C VAL A 351 2.45 9.59 -15.80
N ASP A 352 1.69 9.35 -16.84
CA ASP A 352 2.18 9.34 -18.23
C ASP A 352 1.95 10.69 -18.90
N LEU A 353 0.75 11.24 -18.74
CA LEU A 353 0.37 12.55 -19.22
C LEU A 353 -0.39 13.32 -18.14
N VAL A 354 -0.10 14.59 -17.98
CA VAL A 354 -0.93 15.52 -17.22
C VAL A 354 -1.76 16.36 -18.20
N LEU A 355 -3.05 16.22 -18.12
CA LEU A 355 -3.99 17.13 -18.78
C LEU A 355 -4.31 18.28 -17.82
N MET A 356 -3.67 19.41 -18.02
CA MET A 356 -3.88 20.60 -17.22
C MET A 356 -5.10 21.37 -17.76
N VAL A 357 -6.23 21.26 -17.06
CA VAL A 357 -7.47 21.95 -17.44
C VAL A 357 -7.50 23.34 -16.84
N ARG A 358 -7.75 24.32 -17.66
CA ARG A 358 -7.94 25.71 -17.28
C ARG A 358 -9.23 26.27 -17.86
N ARG A 359 -9.94 27.09 -17.09
CA ARG A 359 -11.08 27.88 -17.54
C ARG A 359 -10.92 29.29 -17.00
N PRO A 360 -10.87 30.32 -17.83
CA PRO A 360 -10.88 31.70 -17.36
C PRO A 360 -12.28 32.02 -16.79
N ASP A 361 -12.30 32.81 -15.75
CA ASP A 361 -13.53 33.44 -15.27
C ASP A 361 -13.53 34.92 -15.68
N GLY A 362 -14.69 35.55 -15.69
CA GLY A 362 -14.86 36.96 -16.12
C GLY A 362 -14.09 37.99 -15.32
N THR A 363 -13.39 37.58 -14.27
CA THR A 363 -12.59 38.46 -13.42
C THR A 363 -11.07 38.36 -13.74
N GLN A 364 -10.67 37.41 -14.59
CA GLN A 364 -9.26 37.15 -14.90
C GLN A 364 -8.85 37.73 -16.22
N GLN A 365 -8.03 38.78 -16.19
CA GLN A 365 -7.47 39.42 -17.39
C GLN A 365 -6.20 38.72 -17.93
N ASN A 366 -5.57 37.83 -17.16
CA ASN A 366 -4.32 37.19 -17.51
C ASN A 366 -4.46 35.65 -17.56
N ALA A 367 -3.73 35.02 -18.49
CA ALA A 367 -3.69 33.56 -18.61
C ALA A 367 -2.98 32.86 -17.44
N ASP A 368 -2.13 33.56 -16.70
CA ASP A 368 -1.29 32.98 -15.65
C ASP A 368 -1.69 33.50 -14.25
N THR A 369 -2.74 32.97 -13.69
CA THR A 369 -3.13 33.30 -12.32
C THR A 369 -2.09 32.80 -11.31
N LYS A 370 -2.12 33.34 -10.09
CA LYS A 370 -1.26 32.87 -8.99
C LYS A 370 -1.43 31.37 -8.76
N LEU A 371 -2.66 30.86 -8.86
CA LEU A 371 -2.96 29.43 -8.67
C LEU A 371 -2.43 28.59 -9.85
N ASP A 372 -2.56 29.03 -11.09
CA ASP A 372 -1.98 28.34 -12.25
C ASP A 372 -0.44 28.25 -12.16
N LYS A 373 0.23 29.34 -11.72
CA LYS A 373 1.68 29.34 -11.46
C LYS A 373 2.07 28.33 -10.37
N GLN A 374 1.26 28.19 -9.33
CA GLN A 374 1.49 27.18 -8.29
C GLN A 374 1.34 25.77 -8.82
N VAL A 375 0.28 25.48 -9.62
CA VAL A 375 0.10 24.19 -10.27
C VAL A 375 1.30 23.85 -11.15
N VAL A 376 1.73 24.76 -12.01
CA VAL A 376 2.91 24.57 -12.86
C VAL A 376 4.18 24.35 -12.02
N GLY A 377 4.33 25.07 -10.92
CA GLY A 377 5.45 24.89 -9.98
C GLY A 377 5.49 23.47 -9.39
N ILE A 378 4.33 22.97 -8.97
CA ILE A 378 4.19 21.60 -8.46
C ILE A 378 4.53 20.58 -9.55
N LEU A 379 3.95 20.74 -10.74
CA LEU A 379 4.21 19.84 -11.87
C LEU A 379 5.70 19.81 -12.25
N LYS A 380 6.36 20.96 -12.37
CA LYS A 380 7.79 21.05 -12.66
C LYS A 380 8.67 20.39 -11.58
N SER A 381 8.22 20.41 -10.32
CA SER A 381 8.94 19.77 -9.22
C SER A 381 8.79 18.24 -9.21
N LYS A 382 7.69 17.72 -9.76
CA LYS A 382 7.32 16.30 -9.70
C LYS A 382 7.63 15.52 -10.98
N LEU A 383 7.58 16.17 -12.15
CA LEU A 383 7.66 15.51 -13.46
C LEU A 383 9.06 15.55 -14.11
N GLN A 384 10.09 15.97 -13.41
CA GLN A 384 11.42 16.29 -13.97
C GLN A 384 11.35 17.43 -15.01
N ARG A 385 12.16 18.47 -14.81
CA ARG A 385 12.09 19.72 -15.60
C ARG A 385 12.25 19.48 -17.11
N ASP A 386 13.15 18.58 -17.47
CA ASP A 386 13.49 18.31 -18.89
C ASP A 386 12.42 17.51 -19.64
N LEU A 387 11.49 16.87 -18.91
CA LEU A 387 10.39 16.09 -19.45
C LEU A 387 9.03 16.79 -19.28
N PHE A 388 9.02 17.98 -18.69
CA PHE A 388 7.79 18.68 -18.35
C PHE A 388 6.92 18.96 -19.61
N SER A 389 7.51 19.49 -20.67
CA SER A 389 6.81 19.81 -21.91
C SER A 389 6.32 18.58 -22.68
N ASP A 390 7.00 17.45 -22.53
CA ASP A 390 6.62 16.20 -23.17
C ASP A 390 5.55 15.42 -22.39
N ARG A 391 5.23 15.86 -21.16
CA ARG A 391 4.29 15.19 -20.23
C ARG A 391 3.11 16.05 -19.78
N VAL A 392 3.03 17.30 -20.22
CA VAL A 392 1.95 18.23 -19.86
C VAL A 392 1.30 18.77 -21.12
N LEU A 393 -0.01 18.60 -21.20
CA LEU A 393 -0.87 19.16 -22.22
C LEU A 393 -1.88 20.10 -21.58
N LEU A 394 -1.99 21.32 -22.08
CA LEU A 394 -2.93 22.30 -21.57
C LEU A 394 -4.26 22.20 -22.32
N PHE A 395 -5.34 22.11 -21.56
CA PHE A 395 -6.68 22.26 -22.09
C PHE A 395 -7.31 23.57 -21.63
N GLN A 396 -7.52 24.47 -22.56
CA GLN A 396 -8.28 25.70 -22.35
C GLN A 396 -9.76 25.40 -22.58
N ASN A 397 -10.51 25.27 -21.49
CA ASN A 397 -11.96 25.04 -21.54
C ASN A 397 -12.70 26.35 -21.79
N ASP A 398 -13.28 26.46 -22.96
CA ASP A 398 -13.98 27.67 -23.45
C ASP A 398 -15.48 27.65 -23.10
N ALA A 399 -15.97 26.66 -22.35
CA ALA A 399 -17.38 26.49 -22.02
C ALA A 399 -18.02 27.74 -21.38
N GLY A 400 -19.09 28.26 -21.97
CA GLY A 400 -19.87 29.39 -21.45
C GLY A 400 -19.14 30.74 -21.39
N ILE A 401 -18.04 30.89 -22.13
CA ILE A 401 -17.24 32.13 -22.14
C ILE A 401 -17.99 33.27 -22.84
N GLU A 402 -18.72 32.97 -23.91
CA GLU A 402 -19.52 33.96 -24.65
C GLU A 402 -20.59 34.64 -23.78
N GLU A 403 -21.04 33.95 -22.72
CA GLU A 403 -22.03 34.48 -21.76
C GLU A 403 -21.39 35.41 -20.70
N THR A 404 -20.10 35.33 -20.50
CA THR A 404 -19.40 35.95 -19.36
C THR A 404 -18.38 37.01 -19.75
N MET A 405 -17.94 37.07 -21.00
CA MET A 405 -16.88 37.97 -21.48
C MET A 405 -17.21 38.60 -22.85
N THR A 406 -16.68 39.79 -23.05
CA THR A 406 -16.67 40.44 -24.36
C THR A 406 -15.63 39.80 -25.29
N SER A 407 -15.81 39.99 -26.61
CA SER A 407 -14.86 39.48 -27.62
C SER A 407 -13.45 40.07 -27.48
N GLU A 408 -13.32 41.30 -26.97
CA GLU A 408 -12.04 41.94 -26.73
C GLU A 408 -11.31 41.37 -25.51
N GLU A 409 -12.02 41.18 -24.40
CA GLU A 409 -11.48 40.52 -23.19
C GLU A 409 -11.03 39.11 -23.51
N TRP A 410 -11.87 38.37 -24.25
CA TRP A 410 -11.52 37.03 -24.67
C TRP A 410 -10.27 36.95 -25.52
N LYS A 411 -10.12 37.86 -26.51
CA LYS A 411 -8.93 37.97 -27.34
C LYS A 411 -7.68 38.22 -26.51
N THR A 412 -7.76 39.13 -25.53
CA THR A 412 -6.64 39.45 -24.62
C THR A 412 -6.19 38.21 -23.82
N ILE A 413 -7.15 37.43 -23.32
CA ILE A 413 -6.86 36.19 -22.60
C ILE A 413 -6.18 35.16 -23.53
N LEU A 414 -6.65 35.03 -24.78
CA LEU A 414 -6.05 34.13 -25.76
C LEU A 414 -4.60 34.53 -26.13
N ASP A 415 -4.34 35.78 -26.33
CA ASP A 415 -2.99 36.27 -26.62
C ASP A 415 -2.06 36.00 -25.42
N SER A 416 -2.50 36.29 -24.19
CA SER A 416 -1.78 35.94 -22.97
C SER A 416 -1.57 34.44 -22.78
N LEU A 417 -2.57 33.62 -23.13
CA LEU A 417 -2.46 32.16 -23.08
C LEU A 417 -1.42 31.62 -24.06
N ALA A 418 -1.39 32.17 -25.27
CA ALA A 418 -0.41 31.79 -26.29
C ALA A 418 1.02 32.12 -25.83
N GLU A 419 1.25 33.31 -25.27
CA GLU A 419 2.54 33.69 -24.70
C GLU A 419 2.95 32.78 -23.54
N TRP A 420 2.02 32.51 -22.62
CA TRP A 420 2.27 31.67 -21.46
C TRP A 420 2.60 30.23 -21.85
N SER A 421 1.80 29.60 -22.73
CA SER A 421 2.04 28.23 -23.19
C SER A 421 3.34 28.09 -23.96
N GLN A 422 3.66 29.11 -24.80
CA GLN A 422 4.93 29.18 -25.52
C GLN A 422 6.12 29.33 -24.55
N GLY A 423 6.00 30.18 -23.53
CA GLY A 423 7.01 30.35 -22.46
C GLY A 423 7.25 29.07 -21.66
N LEU A 424 6.21 28.25 -21.48
CA LEU A 424 6.30 26.94 -20.84
C LEU A 424 6.72 25.81 -21.80
N LYS A 425 6.68 26.06 -23.12
CA LYS A 425 6.89 25.08 -24.20
C LYS A 425 5.91 23.89 -24.14
N ILE A 426 4.66 24.15 -23.76
CA ILE A 426 3.60 23.13 -23.71
C ILE A 426 2.61 23.33 -24.84
N GLU A 427 2.04 22.26 -25.34
CA GLU A 427 0.96 22.29 -26.31
C GLU A 427 -0.36 22.65 -25.63
N CYS A 428 -1.24 23.37 -26.35
CA CYS A 428 -2.52 23.82 -25.86
C CYS A 428 -3.64 23.43 -26.83
N ILE A 429 -4.62 22.70 -26.31
CA ILE A 429 -5.89 22.41 -27.01
C ILE A 429 -6.96 23.37 -26.46
N ARG A 430 -7.85 23.83 -27.33
CA ARG A 430 -8.94 24.72 -26.97
C ARG A 430 -10.28 24.15 -27.42
N GLY A 431 -11.31 24.37 -26.63
CA GLY A 431 -12.67 24.04 -26.99
C GLY A 431 -13.63 24.00 -25.79
N ASP A 432 -14.89 23.73 -26.09
CA ASP A 432 -15.94 23.64 -25.08
C ASP A 432 -15.92 22.24 -24.40
N GLY A 433 -15.60 22.22 -23.10
CA GLY A 433 -15.62 20.98 -22.32
C GLY A 433 -17.03 20.39 -22.11
N TYR A 434 -18.10 21.10 -22.41
CA TYR A 434 -19.48 20.58 -22.43
C TYR A 434 -19.85 19.97 -23.78
N ASP A 435 -19.20 20.35 -24.86
CA ASP A 435 -19.44 19.77 -26.19
C ASP A 435 -18.94 18.33 -26.24
N LYS A 436 -19.87 17.41 -26.14
CA LYS A 436 -19.59 15.97 -26.09
C LYS A 436 -18.99 15.46 -27.39
N ASP A 437 -19.45 15.97 -28.53
CA ASP A 437 -18.93 15.56 -29.85
C ASP A 437 -17.49 16.02 -30.05
N PHE A 438 -17.18 17.28 -29.71
CA PHE A 438 -15.82 17.79 -29.72
C PHE A 438 -14.91 16.99 -28.78
N MET A 439 -15.35 16.78 -27.53
CA MET A 439 -14.54 16.13 -26.49
C MET A 439 -14.22 14.66 -26.83
N GLN A 440 -15.14 13.92 -27.43
CA GLN A 440 -14.95 12.52 -27.77
C GLN A 440 -14.18 12.30 -29.10
N LYS A 441 -14.39 13.16 -30.09
CA LYS A 441 -13.82 12.95 -31.42
C LYS A 441 -12.53 13.74 -31.64
N ASP A 442 -12.59 15.05 -31.44
CA ASP A 442 -11.45 15.93 -31.76
C ASP A 442 -10.47 16.06 -30.62
N PHE A 443 -10.99 16.34 -29.40
CA PHE A 443 -10.15 16.55 -28.24
C PHE A 443 -9.44 15.27 -27.79
N LEU A 444 -10.18 14.17 -27.58
CA LEU A 444 -9.61 12.89 -27.16
C LEU A 444 -8.58 12.40 -28.17
N SER A 445 -8.86 12.54 -29.48
CA SER A 445 -7.91 12.17 -30.54
C SER A 445 -6.60 12.97 -30.43
N GLN A 446 -6.65 14.27 -30.19
CA GLN A 446 -5.47 15.11 -30.02
C GLN A 446 -4.68 14.75 -28.74
N VAL A 447 -5.38 14.51 -27.63
CA VAL A 447 -4.75 14.07 -26.38
C VAL A 447 -4.03 12.74 -26.55
N LEU A 448 -4.68 11.77 -27.18
CA LEU A 448 -4.11 10.45 -27.43
C LEU A 448 -2.94 10.54 -28.41
N GLN A 449 -3.07 11.32 -29.48
CA GLN A 449 -1.98 11.52 -30.44
C GLN A 449 -0.76 12.12 -29.73
N PHE A 450 -0.92 13.20 -28.97
CA PHE A 450 0.16 13.80 -28.19
C PHE A 450 0.83 12.77 -27.28
N MET A 451 0.03 12.04 -26.50
CA MET A 451 0.54 11.04 -25.56
C MET A 451 1.31 9.93 -26.29
N LEU A 452 0.75 9.37 -27.35
CA LEU A 452 1.35 8.26 -28.08
C LEU A 452 2.63 8.67 -28.85
N GLU A 453 2.73 9.92 -29.27
CA GLU A 453 3.94 10.46 -29.89
C GLU A 453 5.04 10.75 -28.86
N LYS A 454 4.68 11.35 -27.72
CA LYS A 454 5.67 11.80 -26.71
C LYS A 454 6.11 10.69 -25.76
N LEU A 455 5.21 9.80 -25.38
CA LEU A 455 5.45 8.82 -24.32
C LEU A 455 6.61 7.86 -24.61
N PRO A 456 6.78 7.30 -25.82
CA PRO A 456 7.95 6.47 -26.13
C PRO A 456 9.28 7.22 -25.94
N VAL A 457 9.30 8.51 -26.30
CA VAL A 457 10.49 9.37 -26.12
C VAL A 457 10.76 9.66 -24.66
N VAL A 458 9.70 9.89 -23.87
CA VAL A 458 9.79 10.10 -22.42
C VAL A 458 10.30 8.84 -21.73
N ASP A 459 9.76 7.68 -22.07
CA ASP A 459 10.16 6.40 -21.48
C ASP A 459 11.62 6.05 -21.83
N GLU A 460 12.04 6.27 -23.07
CA GLU A 460 13.43 6.08 -23.49
C GLU A 460 14.38 7.02 -22.75
N LYS A 461 14.04 8.32 -22.63
CA LYS A 461 14.83 9.28 -21.87
C LYS A 461 14.94 8.89 -20.39
N LEU A 462 13.84 8.42 -19.79
CA LEU A 462 13.85 7.94 -18.40
C LEU A 462 14.69 6.69 -18.24
N LYS A 463 14.63 5.77 -19.21
CA LYS A 463 15.48 4.58 -19.22
C LYS A 463 16.95 4.96 -19.30
N VAL A 464 17.34 5.73 -20.29
CA VAL A 464 18.75 6.15 -20.50
C VAL A 464 19.28 6.95 -19.32
N SER A 465 18.51 7.94 -18.83
CA SER A 465 18.97 8.81 -17.74
C SER A 465 19.07 8.13 -16.38
N ASN A 466 18.30 7.07 -16.15
CA ASN A 466 18.29 6.38 -14.86
C ASN A 466 18.87 4.97 -14.98
N TYR A 467 18.30 4.10 -15.81
CA TYR A 467 18.69 2.69 -15.83
C TYR A 467 20.11 2.49 -16.38
N ASP A 468 20.44 3.05 -17.55
CA ASP A 468 21.75 2.86 -18.16
C ASP A 468 22.86 3.55 -17.33
N THR A 469 22.52 4.64 -16.63
CA THR A 469 23.44 5.29 -15.68
C THR A 469 23.65 4.44 -14.43
N LEU A 470 22.60 3.80 -13.93
CA LEU A 470 22.67 2.92 -12.78
C LEU A 470 23.46 1.64 -13.07
N GLU A 471 23.37 1.08 -14.28
CA GLU A 471 24.15 -0.10 -14.68
C GLU A 471 25.67 0.17 -14.59
N ALA A 472 26.11 1.36 -14.99
CA ALA A 472 27.51 1.76 -14.85
C ALA A 472 27.91 1.90 -13.37
N ALA A 473 27.06 2.53 -12.55
CA ALA A 473 27.28 2.69 -11.12
C ALA A 473 27.26 1.35 -10.37
N GLU A 474 26.38 0.43 -10.77
CA GLU A 474 26.28 -0.93 -10.26
C GLU A 474 27.60 -1.68 -10.39
N ASN A 475 28.18 -1.68 -11.59
CA ASN A 475 29.45 -2.33 -11.87
C ASN A 475 30.61 -1.74 -11.03
N GLU A 476 30.65 -0.43 -10.85
CA GLU A 476 31.66 0.25 -10.03
C GLU A 476 31.52 -0.10 -8.54
N LEU A 477 30.29 -0.08 -8.03
CA LEU A 477 29.99 -0.40 -6.62
C LEU A 477 30.27 -1.88 -6.32
N ASP A 478 29.88 -2.80 -7.21
CA ASP A 478 30.13 -4.23 -7.04
C ASP A 478 31.61 -4.55 -7.13
N ALA A 479 32.34 -3.92 -8.05
CA ALA A 479 33.80 -4.06 -8.13
C ALA A 479 34.48 -3.61 -6.83
N THR A 480 34.07 -2.45 -6.29
CA THR A 480 34.64 -1.93 -5.04
C THR A 480 34.31 -2.83 -3.86
N LEU A 481 33.08 -3.35 -3.78
CA LEU A 481 32.66 -4.29 -2.74
C LEU A 481 33.49 -5.60 -2.81
N ASN A 482 33.61 -6.15 -4.01
CA ASN A 482 34.41 -7.36 -4.24
C ASN A 482 35.88 -7.16 -3.87
N ASP A 483 36.47 -6.01 -4.15
CA ASP A 483 37.87 -5.71 -3.78
C ASP A 483 38.03 -5.66 -2.25
N ILE A 484 37.09 -5.04 -1.52
CA ILE A 484 37.15 -5.01 -0.05
C ILE A 484 36.98 -6.42 0.52
N GLU A 485 35.99 -7.17 0.06
CA GLU A 485 35.76 -8.55 0.51
C GLU A 485 36.95 -9.44 0.23
N LYS A 486 37.53 -9.37 -0.98
CA LYS A 486 38.71 -10.14 -1.40
C LYS A 486 39.90 -9.84 -0.50
N HIS A 487 40.17 -8.56 -0.24
CA HIS A 487 41.31 -8.18 0.61
C HIS A 487 41.12 -8.69 2.06
N LEU A 488 39.93 -8.61 2.62
CA LEU A 488 39.65 -9.17 3.95
C LEU A 488 39.78 -10.71 3.97
N ILE A 489 39.40 -11.39 2.88
CA ILE A 489 39.60 -12.84 2.74
C ILE A 489 41.08 -13.20 2.62
N GLU A 490 41.86 -12.41 1.93
CA GLU A 490 43.33 -12.61 1.83
C GLU A 490 43.97 -12.47 3.20
N LEU A 491 43.61 -11.45 3.98
CA LEU A 491 44.10 -11.29 5.36
C LEU A 491 43.72 -12.47 6.26
N ARG A 492 42.62 -13.17 6.01
CA ARG A 492 42.23 -14.38 6.73
C ARG A 492 43.32 -15.46 6.67
N GLY A 493 44.03 -15.56 5.54
CA GLY A 493 45.12 -16.54 5.37
C GLY A 493 46.23 -16.46 6.43
N GLY A 494 46.52 -15.24 6.91
CA GLY A 494 47.47 -15.00 7.98
C GLY A 494 47.07 -15.53 9.36
N PHE A 495 45.76 -15.80 9.56
CA PHE A 495 45.22 -16.29 10.83
C PHE A 495 44.90 -17.80 10.81
N LEU A 496 45.43 -18.58 9.88
CA LEU A 496 45.24 -20.03 9.78
C LEU A 496 46.14 -20.78 10.79
N ALA A 497 45.49 -21.56 11.69
CA ALA A 497 46.19 -22.49 12.57
C ALA A 497 46.18 -23.92 11.97
N GLU A 498 47.34 -24.55 11.87
CA GLU A 498 47.48 -25.97 11.50
C GLU A 498 47.09 -26.85 12.70
N GLY A 499 46.18 -27.81 12.55
CA GLY A 499 46.10 -28.95 13.46
C GLY A 499 44.76 -29.58 13.84
N ASP A 500 43.58 -28.95 13.62
CA ASP A 500 42.31 -29.45 14.23
C ASP A 500 41.29 -30.04 13.24
N PHE A 501 41.59 -30.22 11.97
CA PHE A 501 40.62 -30.55 10.93
C PHE A 501 39.94 -31.92 11.11
N GLN A 502 40.63 -32.94 11.54
CA GLN A 502 40.10 -34.30 11.60
C GLN A 502 39.04 -34.47 12.72
N VAL A 503 39.30 -33.91 13.92
CA VAL A 503 38.39 -33.97 15.07
C VAL A 503 37.13 -33.16 14.81
N VAL A 504 37.27 -32.02 14.09
CA VAL A 504 36.12 -31.17 13.71
C VAL A 504 35.25 -31.89 12.69
N ASP A 505 35.83 -32.55 11.72
CA ASP A 505 35.10 -33.23 10.63
C ASP A 505 34.26 -34.41 11.16
N GLU A 506 34.83 -35.20 12.07
CA GLU A 506 34.14 -36.30 12.74
C GLU A 506 32.93 -35.79 13.57
N LYS A 507 33.10 -34.67 14.30
CA LYS A 507 32.02 -34.08 15.12
C LYS A 507 30.93 -33.45 14.27
N VAL A 508 31.28 -32.86 13.13
CA VAL A 508 30.31 -32.34 12.16
C VAL A 508 29.45 -33.46 11.59
N ASP A 509 30.05 -34.57 11.22
CA ASP A 509 29.31 -35.74 10.68
C ASP A 509 28.38 -36.35 11.74
N GLU A 510 28.80 -36.41 13.02
CA GLU A 510 27.97 -36.83 14.14
C GLU A 510 26.72 -35.91 14.31
N ILE A 511 26.92 -34.59 14.33
CA ILE A 511 25.85 -33.60 14.47
C ILE A 511 24.87 -33.69 13.30
N ARG A 512 25.35 -33.71 12.07
CA ARG A 512 24.51 -33.81 10.87
C ARG A 512 23.66 -35.08 10.86
N LYS A 513 24.26 -36.22 11.22
CA LYS A 513 23.54 -37.51 11.34
C LYS A 513 22.48 -37.49 12.43
N SER A 514 22.76 -36.90 13.56
CA SER A 514 21.82 -36.82 14.69
C SER A 514 20.65 -35.91 14.39
N LEU A 515 20.87 -34.74 13.76
CA LEU A 515 19.84 -33.84 13.29
C LEU A 515 18.97 -34.50 12.23
N MET A 516 19.57 -35.19 11.26
CA MET A 516 18.86 -35.92 10.21
C MET A 516 17.90 -36.95 10.82
N ASN A 517 18.39 -37.77 11.74
CA ASN A 517 17.57 -38.81 12.39
C ASN A 517 16.40 -38.19 13.17
N GLY A 518 16.64 -37.07 13.89
CA GLY A 518 15.58 -36.36 14.61
C GLY A 518 14.50 -35.79 13.69
N ILE A 519 14.89 -35.16 12.58
CA ILE A 519 13.93 -34.57 11.63
C ILE A 519 13.16 -35.65 10.88
N ILE A 520 13.80 -36.78 10.51
CA ILE A 520 13.14 -37.92 9.87
C ILE A 520 12.10 -38.50 10.84
N ALA A 521 12.46 -38.74 12.10
CA ALA A 521 11.55 -39.26 13.12
C ALA A 521 10.34 -38.34 13.34
N LEU A 522 10.58 -37.01 13.43
CA LEU A 522 9.47 -36.03 13.52
C LEU A 522 8.55 -36.07 12.32
N ARG A 523 9.10 -36.17 11.11
CA ARG A 523 8.31 -36.28 9.87
C ARG A 523 7.47 -37.56 9.82
N GLU A 524 8.03 -38.69 10.24
CA GLU A 524 7.32 -39.96 10.35
C GLU A 524 6.20 -39.89 11.42
N GLN A 525 6.47 -39.26 12.56
CA GLN A 525 5.47 -39.02 13.60
C GLN A 525 4.30 -38.19 13.06
N ILE A 526 4.57 -37.14 12.31
CA ILE A 526 3.54 -36.28 11.69
C ILE A 526 2.73 -37.10 10.65
N GLN A 527 3.38 -37.98 9.89
CA GLN A 527 2.73 -38.80 8.90
C GLN A 527 1.84 -39.89 9.56
N ASN A 528 2.30 -40.50 10.64
CA ASN A 528 1.54 -41.49 11.37
C ASN A 528 0.37 -40.90 12.15
N ALA A 529 0.54 -39.67 12.69
CA ALA A 529 -0.52 -38.91 13.35
C ALA A 529 -1.57 -38.35 12.35
N ALA A 530 -1.30 -38.37 11.05
CA ALA A 530 -2.27 -37.92 10.03
C ALA A 530 -3.49 -38.84 9.91
N SER A 531 -3.42 -40.10 10.46
CA SER A 531 -4.57 -41.01 10.56
C SER A 531 -5.48 -40.70 11.75
N ASP A 532 -4.95 -40.07 12.83
CA ASP A 532 -5.69 -39.57 14.01
C ASP A 532 -5.45 -38.05 14.10
N ASN A 533 -6.14 -37.28 13.26
CA ASN A 533 -5.83 -35.84 13.11
C ASN A 533 -6.52 -35.01 14.20
N PRO A 534 -5.82 -34.62 15.29
CA PRO A 534 -6.40 -33.81 16.36
C PRO A 534 -6.84 -32.42 15.89
N THR A 535 -6.36 -31.98 14.73
CA THR A 535 -6.78 -30.72 14.11
C THR A 535 -8.15 -30.87 13.47
N THR A 536 -8.44 -32.04 12.85
CA THR A 536 -9.77 -32.36 12.32
C THR A 536 -10.80 -32.41 13.45
N GLU A 537 -10.48 -33.08 14.57
CA GLU A 537 -11.34 -33.13 15.74
C GLU A 537 -11.62 -31.76 16.32
N LYS A 538 -10.60 -30.89 16.40
CA LYS A 538 -10.79 -29.49 16.86
C LYS A 538 -11.69 -28.69 15.91
N VAL A 539 -11.54 -28.85 14.60
CA VAL A 539 -12.39 -28.18 13.60
C VAL A 539 -13.82 -28.70 13.73
N GLU A 540 -14.02 -30.02 13.82
CA GLU A 540 -15.33 -30.61 14.03
C GLU A 540 -16.01 -30.10 15.30
N ASN A 541 -15.27 -30.01 16.41
CA ASN A 541 -15.78 -29.48 17.68
C ASN A 541 -16.19 -27.99 17.56
N ILE A 542 -15.42 -27.15 16.87
CA ILE A 542 -15.74 -25.73 16.66
C ILE A 542 -17.08 -25.61 15.93
N PHE A 543 -17.30 -26.37 14.86
CA PHE A 543 -18.53 -26.31 14.09
C PHE A 543 -19.71 -27.03 14.74
N ALA A 544 -19.47 -28.04 15.55
CA ALA A 544 -20.49 -28.67 16.39
C ALA A 544 -20.96 -27.73 17.51
N GLU A 545 -20.06 -27.00 18.16
CA GLU A 545 -20.44 -25.94 19.13
C GLU A 545 -21.32 -24.88 18.46
N LEU A 546 -20.93 -24.43 17.25
CA LEU A 546 -21.69 -23.42 16.52
C LEU A 546 -23.07 -23.96 16.08
N GLU A 547 -23.16 -25.23 15.69
CA GLU A 547 -24.43 -25.88 15.36
C GLU A 547 -25.37 -25.93 16.57
N ASN A 548 -24.87 -26.32 17.75
CA ASN A 548 -25.63 -26.31 18.99
C ASN A 548 -26.12 -24.89 19.35
N ASP A 549 -25.27 -23.87 19.17
CA ASP A 549 -25.64 -22.48 19.37
C ASP A 549 -26.78 -22.05 18.42
N PHE A 550 -26.70 -22.41 17.15
CA PHE A 550 -27.75 -22.11 16.16
C PHE A 550 -29.05 -22.86 16.45
N GLU A 551 -28.96 -24.13 16.86
CA GLU A 551 -30.13 -24.89 17.29
C GLU A 551 -30.79 -24.26 18.51
N ALA A 552 -30.03 -23.76 19.47
CA ALA A 552 -30.58 -23.07 20.63
C ALA A 552 -31.25 -21.73 20.26
N CYS A 553 -30.63 -20.98 19.34
CA CYS A 553 -31.12 -19.65 18.94
C CYS A 553 -32.35 -19.70 18.01
N TYR A 554 -32.40 -20.69 17.09
CA TYR A 554 -33.38 -20.75 16.01
C TYR A 554 -34.30 -21.98 16.10
N ASN A 555 -34.49 -22.53 17.30
CA ASN A 555 -35.30 -23.72 17.54
C ASN A 555 -36.77 -23.42 17.34
N LEU A 556 -37.33 -23.88 16.22
CA LEU A 556 -38.73 -23.73 15.86
C LEU A 556 -39.67 -24.47 16.81
N GLN A 557 -39.24 -25.51 17.52
CA GLN A 557 -40.03 -26.29 18.48
C GLN A 557 -40.04 -25.68 19.88
N SER A 558 -39.27 -24.65 20.13
CA SER A 558 -39.22 -23.96 21.42
C SER A 558 -40.20 -22.81 21.49
N ASP A 559 -41.29 -22.97 22.21
CA ASP A 559 -42.29 -21.91 22.42
C ASP A 559 -41.65 -20.63 22.96
N LYS A 560 -40.64 -20.74 23.81
CA LYS A 560 -39.90 -19.60 24.34
C LYS A 560 -39.17 -18.83 23.25
N VAL A 561 -38.52 -19.54 22.30
CA VAL A 561 -37.79 -18.91 21.19
C VAL A 561 -38.78 -18.24 20.25
N VAL A 562 -39.87 -18.95 19.88
CA VAL A 562 -40.91 -18.41 19.02
C VAL A 562 -41.54 -17.16 19.65
N MET A 563 -41.82 -17.18 20.96
CA MET A 563 -42.40 -16.02 21.66
C MET A 563 -41.43 -14.83 21.72
N ASN A 564 -40.12 -15.07 21.93
CA ASN A 564 -39.13 -14.01 21.92
C ASN A 564 -39.06 -13.33 20.54
N VAL A 565 -38.95 -14.14 19.48
CA VAL A 565 -38.87 -13.63 18.09
C VAL A 565 -40.15 -12.88 17.73
N ARG A 566 -41.32 -13.39 18.11
CA ARG A 566 -42.62 -12.70 17.94
C ARG A 566 -42.61 -11.32 18.60
N ASN A 567 -42.06 -11.19 19.80
CA ASN A 567 -42.02 -9.90 20.50
C ASN A 567 -41.06 -8.92 19.77
N VAL A 568 -39.96 -9.37 19.23
CA VAL A 568 -39.02 -8.51 18.44
C VAL A 568 -39.68 -8.07 17.13
N ILE A 569 -40.32 -8.99 16.40
CA ILE A 569 -40.98 -8.70 15.11
C ILE A 569 -42.18 -7.74 15.28
N THR A 570 -42.78 -7.64 16.46
CA THR A 570 -43.82 -6.62 16.72
C THR A 570 -43.24 -5.21 16.81
N MET A 571 -41.96 -5.05 17.06
CA MET A 571 -41.26 -3.76 17.12
C MET A 571 -40.51 -3.42 15.83
N THR A 572 -40.17 -4.43 15.04
CA THR A 572 -39.44 -4.33 13.77
C THR A 572 -40.23 -5.09 12.68
N SER A 573 -39.85 -4.97 11.41
CA SER A 573 -40.40 -5.83 10.37
C SER A 573 -39.76 -7.22 10.43
N VAL A 574 -40.50 -8.27 9.98
CA VAL A 574 -39.97 -9.63 9.90
C VAL A 574 -38.74 -9.71 8.95
N ASN A 575 -38.77 -8.90 7.89
CA ASN A 575 -37.63 -8.81 6.94
C ASN A 575 -36.40 -8.19 7.59
N GLU A 576 -36.55 -7.10 8.33
CA GLU A 576 -35.46 -6.46 9.05
C GLU A 576 -34.84 -7.40 10.09
N PHE A 577 -35.69 -8.05 10.88
CA PHE A 577 -35.27 -9.06 11.85
C PHE A 577 -34.45 -10.18 11.16
N ALA A 578 -35.05 -10.80 10.13
CA ALA A 578 -34.38 -11.90 9.41
C ALA A 578 -33.07 -11.46 8.75
N THR A 579 -33.03 -10.25 8.19
CA THR A 579 -31.82 -9.68 7.60
C THR A 579 -30.73 -9.45 8.65
N GLN A 580 -31.09 -8.88 9.80
CA GLN A 580 -30.13 -8.66 10.88
C GLN A 580 -29.59 -9.97 11.43
N GLU A 581 -30.45 -10.95 11.72
CA GLU A 581 -30.04 -12.27 12.21
C GLU A 581 -29.19 -13.04 11.20
N LEU A 582 -29.46 -12.95 9.90
CA LEU A 582 -28.59 -13.54 8.88
C LEU A 582 -27.21 -12.92 8.88
N ARG A 583 -27.07 -11.61 9.12
CA ARG A 583 -25.78 -10.96 9.27
C ARG A 583 -25.05 -11.46 10.51
N GLU A 584 -25.75 -11.66 11.62
CA GLU A 584 -25.20 -12.24 12.86
C GLU A 584 -24.74 -13.70 12.65
N ILE A 585 -25.51 -14.51 11.92
CA ILE A 585 -25.10 -15.88 11.55
C ILE A 585 -23.79 -15.84 10.75
N ARG A 586 -23.67 -14.94 9.77
CA ARG A 586 -22.45 -14.77 8.98
C ARG A 586 -21.25 -14.38 9.83
N ILE A 587 -21.41 -13.46 10.80
CA ILE A 587 -20.38 -13.06 11.73
C ILE A 587 -19.91 -14.26 12.56
N LYS A 588 -20.83 -15.04 13.14
CA LYS A 588 -20.50 -16.21 13.95
C LYS A 588 -19.77 -17.28 13.13
N ILE A 589 -20.18 -17.52 11.88
CA ILE A 589 -19.47 -18.44 10.98
C ILE A 589 -18.07 -17.91 10.70
N ARG A 590 -17.91 -16.63 10.42
CA ARG A 590 -16.59 -16.02 10.20
C ARG A 590 -15.68 -16.16 11.43
N ASP A 591 -16.20 -15.96 12.63
CA ASP A 591 -15.43 -16.08 13.86
C ASP A 591 -14.99 -17.54 14.11
N SER A 592 -15.77 -18.53 13.63
CA SER A 592 -15.39 -19.95 13.67
C SER A 592 -14.19 -20.24 12.73
N TYR A 593 -14.03 -19.49 11.64
CA TYR A 593 -12.84 -19.59 10.79
C TYR A 593 -11.59 -19.08 11.50
N ALA A 594 -11.67 -17.96 12.21
CA ALA A 594 -10.55 -17.47 12.99
C ALA A 594 -10.08 -18.48 14.05
N ARG A 595 -11.03 -19.13 14.72
CA ARG A 595 -10.73 -20.24 15.67
C ARG A 595 -10.08 -21.45 14.98
N THR A 596 -10.49 -21.75 13.75
CA THR A 596 -9.90 -22.82 12.95
C THR A 596 -8.49 -22.47 12.50
N GLU A 597 -8.24 -21.23 12.06
CA GLU A 597 -6.91 -20.73 11.73
C GLU A 597 -5.98 -20.83 12.92
N GLU A 598 -6.43 -20.46 14.12
CA GLU A 598 -5.68 -20.59 15.36
C GLU A 598 -5.27 -22.04 15.64
N ALA A 599 -6.16 -23.01 15.41
CA ALA A 599 -5.83 -24.43 15.57
C ALA A 599 -4.70 -24.87 14.62
N HIS A 600 -4.69 -24.38 13.38
CA HIS A 600 -3.63 -24.63 12.42
C HIS A 600 -2.31 -23.98 12.82
N LEU A 601 -2.36 -22.73 13.30
CA LEU A 601 -1.19 -22.01 13.79
C LEU A 601 -0.57 -22.69 15.02
N GLN A 602 -1.38 -23.20 15.95
CA GLN A 602 -0.91 -23.99 17.09
C GLN A 602 -0.16 -25.25 16.65
N LYS A 603 -0.63 -25.95 15.61
CA LYS A 603 0.07 -27.12 15.07
C LYS A 603 1.42 -26.77 14.47
N ILE A 604 1.50 -25.69 13.69
CA ILE A 604 2.76 -25.19 13.15
C ILE A 604 3.71 -24.77 14.28
N SER A 605 3.21 -24.08 15.29
CA SER A 605 3.99 -23.68 16.46
C SER A 605 4.57 -24.88 17.21
N GLN A 606 3.77 -25.96 17.40
CA GLN A 606 4.25 -27.19 17.98
C GLN A 606 5.40 -27.81 17.17
N VAL A 607 5.26 -27.89 15.86
CA VAL A 607 6.33 -28.43 14.99
C VAL A 607 7.60 -27.59 15.08
N LYS A 608 7.49 -26.25 15.15
CA LYS A 608 8.64 -25.38 15.36
C LYS A 608 9.33 -25.67 16.68
N GLN A 609 8.56 -25.91 17.73
CA GLN A 609 9.10 -26.29 19.06
C GLN A 609 9.76 -27.69 19.02
N ASP A 610 9.16 -28.64 18.31
CA ASP A 610 9.73 -29.99 18.18
C ASP A 610 11.07 -29.96 17.44
N VAL A 611 11.20 -29.13 16.39
CA VAL A 611 12.49 -28.89 15.73
C VAL A 611 13.50 -28.23 16.68
N ALA A 612 13.08 -27.24 17.46
CA ALA A 612 13.94 -26.63 18.47
C ALA A 612 14.46 -27.66 19.49
N ASN A 613 13.58 -28.56 19.95
CA ASN A 613 13.95 -29.64 20.88
C ASN A 613 15.00 -30.60 20.27
N ILE A 614 14.89 -30.89 18.97
CA ILE A 614 15.90 -31.68 18.25
C ILE A 614 17.26 -30.96 18.28
N PHE A 615 17.28 -29.65 17.97
CA PHE A 615 18.52 -28.87 18.04
C PHE A 615 19.09 -28.81 19.47
N ASN A 616 18.25 -28.59 20.47
CA ASN A 616 18.65 -28.52 21.88
C ASN A 616 19.27 -29.83 22.35
N THR A 617 18.71 -30.95 21.88
CA THR A 617 19.23 -32.29 22.20
C THR A 617 20.59 -32.54 21.52
N VAL A 618 20.69 -32.26 20.23
CA VAL A 618 21.91 -32.57 19.45
C VAL A 618 23.05 -31.60 19.78
N LEU A 619 22.71 -30.36 20.09
CA LEU A 619 23.67 -29.31 20.44
C LEU A 619 23.62 -28.98 21.93
N SER A 620 23.30 -29.95 22.76
CA SER A 620 23.32 -29.84 24.24
C SER A 620 24.69 -29.38 24.71
N GLY A 621 24.73 -28.31 25.52
CA GLY A 621 25.95 -27.61 25.91
C GLY A 621 26.22 -26.29 25.17
N ILE A 622 25.54 -26.07 24.03
CA ILE A 622 25.49 -24.79 23.32
C ILE A 622 24.13 -24.13 23.54
N PHE A 623 23.07 -24.89 23.40
CA PHE A 623 21.69 -24.43 23.65
C PHE A 623 21.15 -25.02 24.96
N SER A 624 20.29 -24.25 25.65
CA SER A 624 19.53 -24.75 26.78
C SER A 624 18.43 -25.71 26.34
N GLU A 625 17.97 -26.61 27.21
CA GLU A 625 16.87 -27.53 26.91
C GLU A 625 15.54 -26.82 26.54
N THR A 626 15.41 -25.55 26.90
CA THR A 626 14.20 -24.73 26.70
C THR A 626 14.37 -23.69 25.60
N GLU A 627 15.47 -23.72 24.83
CA GLU A 627 15.69 -22.75 23.77
C GLU A 627 14.64 -22.91 22.67
N THR A 628 14.15 -21.78 22.17
CA THR A 628 13.14 -21.74 21.09
C THR A 628 13.81 -21.78 19.71
N LEU A 629 13.06 -22.14 18.67
CA LEU A 629 13.56 -22.09 17.32
C LEU A 629 14.01 -20.68 16.90
N GLU A 630 13.28 -19.66 17.35
CA GLU A 630 13.65 -18.25 17.16
C GLU A 630 14.98 -17.92 17.87
N GLY A 631 15.15 -18.37 19.11
CA GLY A 631 16.39 -18.19 19.87
C GLY A 631 17.58 -18.87 19.18
N ILE A 632 17.40 -20.09 18.69
CA ILE A 632 18.43 -20.82 17.91
C ILE A 632 18.78 -20.06 16.62
N TYR A 633 17.75 -19.58 15.89
CA TYR A 633 17.94 -18.77 14.69
C TYR A 633 18.74 -17.49 14.99
N GLN A 634 18.34 -16.72 16.02
CA GLN A 634 19.01 -15.48 16.39
C GLN A 634 20.47 -15.75 16.85
N TYR A 635 20.69 -16.84 17.59
CA TYR A 635 22.04 -17.24 17.99
C TYR A 635 22.91 -17.52 16.77
N MET A 636 22.43 -18.37 15.85
CA MET A 636 23.19 -18.73 14.65
C MET A 636 23.39 -17.54 13.71
N ARG A 637 22.37 -16.67 13.57
CA ARG A 637 22.44 -15.45 12.78
C ARG A 637 23.46 -14.46 13.33
N ASN A 638 23.40 -14.22 14.64
CA ASN A 638 24.33 -13.27 15.32
C ASN A 638 25.78 -13.77 15.26
N GLY A 639 25.99 -15.07 15.31
CA GLY A 639 27.29 -15.70 15.17
C GLY A 639 27.83 -15.71 13.73
N ASN A 640 26.96 -15.63 12.73
CA ASN A 640 27.23 -15.68 11.28
C ASN A 640 28.11 -16.86 10.83
N TRP A 641 28.08 -17.96 11.56
CA TRP A 641 28.87 -19.15 11.22
C TRP A 641 28.22 -20.00 10.12
N CYS A 642 26.92 -19.94 10.00
CA CYS A 642 26.11 -20.86 9.23
C CYS A 642 25.08 -20.14 8.35
N PRO A 643 25.45 -19.32 7.35
CA PRO A 643 24.50 -18.53 6.57
C PRO A 643 23.38 -19.37 5.95
N ARG A 644 23.70 -20.51 5.36
CA ARG A 644 22.71 -21.38 4.73
C ARG A 644 21.79 -22.09 5.73
N ILE A 645 22.29 -22.39 6.92
CA ILE A 645 21.48 -22.94 8.01
C ILE A 645 20.56 -21.87 8.57
N VAL A 646 21.04 -20.65 8.69
CA VAL A 646 20.24 -19.46 9.06
C VAL A 646 19.10 -19.24 8.08
N ASP A 647 19.36 -19.30 6.78
CA ASP A 647 18.33 -19.17 5.74
C ASP A 647 17.28 -20.28 5.83
N ALA A 648 17.73 -21.52 6.10
CA ALA A 648 16.82 -22.67 6.29
C ALA A 648 15.95 -22.50 7.55
N LEU A 649 16.53 -22.04 8.67
CA LEU A 649 15.81 -21.75 9.91
C LEU A 649 14.80 -20.61 9.71
N GLN A 650 15.19 -19.56 8.99
CA GLN A 650 14.28 -18.45 8.63
C GLN A 650 13.12 -18.96 7.79
N GLY A 651 13.38 -19.82 6.81
CA GLY A 651 12.34 -20.45 5.99
C GLY A 651 11.36 -21.27 6.81
N LEU A 652 11.84 -21.98 7.84
CA LEU A 652 10.97 -22.73 8.74
C LEU A 652 10.21 -21.83 9.72
N LEU A 653 10.84 -20.76 10.22
CA LEU A 653 10.18 -19.75 11.06
C LEU A 653 9.07 -19.00 10.30
N ALA A 654 9.32 -18.72 9.02
CA ALA A 654 8.35 -18.10 8.14
C ALA A 654 7.20 -19.04 7.69
N LEU A 655 7.25 -20.33 8.10
CA LEU A 655 6.19 -21.28 7.75
C LEU A 655 4.85 -20.81 8.33
N GLN A 656 3.90 -20.60 7.44
CA GLN A 656 2.52 -20.21 7.73
C GLN A 656 1.58 -21.14 6.96
N PHE A 657 0.38 -21.31 7.47
CA PHE A 657 -0.69 -21.92 6.69
C PHE A 657 -1.35 -20.80 5.84
N PRO A 658 -1.38 -20.93 4.51
CA PRO A 658 -1.96 -19.89 3.66
C PRO A 658 -3.50 -19.98 3.67
N PHE A 659 -4.10 -19.82 4.85
CA PHE A 659 -5.54 -20.00 5.09
C PHE A 659 -6.38 -19.19 4.10
N TYR A 660 -6.08 -17.90 3.96
CA TYR A 660 -6.81 -16.99 3.07
C TYR A 660 -6.63 -17.32 1.57
N ALA A 661 -5.49 -17.87 1.17
CA ALA A 661 -5.26 -18.22 -0.23
C ALA A 661 -5.94 -19.54 -0.64
N VAL A 662 -6.12 -20.45 0.32
CA VAL A 662 -6.58 -21.82 0.05
C VAL A 662 -8.02 -22.04 0.51
N ALA A 663 -8.36 -21.61 1.73
CA ALA A 663 -9.68 -21.85 2.33
C ALA A 663 -10.68 -20.74 1.98
N TRP A 664 -10.22 -19.49 1.92
CA TRP A 664 -11.11 -18.35 1.80
C TRP A 664 -11.88 -18.24 0.48
N PRO A 665 -11.30 -18.46 -0.72
CA PRO A 665 -12.06 -18.32 -1.98
C PRO A 665 -13.31 -19.21 -2.05
N PRO A 666 -13.25 -20.52 -1.76
CA PRO A 666 -14.47 -21.35 -1.77
C PRO A 666 -15.46 -20.97 -0.66
N ILE A 667 -14.97 -20.45 0.47
CA ILE A 667 -15.82 -19.97 1.56
C ILE A 667 -16.51 -18.66 1.15
N GLU A 668 -15.77 -17.71 0.59
CA GLU A 668 -16.32 -16.44 0.11
C GLU A 668 -17.41 -16.70 -0.93
N GLU A 669 -17.17 -17.58 -1.90
CA GLU A 669 -18.14 -17.92 -2.94
C GLU A 669 -19.39 -18.61 -2.37
N ASN A 670 -19.24 -19.61 -1.52
CA ASN A 670 -20.35 -20.49 -1.11
C ASN A 670 -21.09 -20.01 0.15
N VAL A 671 -20.42 -19.19 0.99
CA VAL A 671 -20.99 -18.75 2.29
C VAL A 671 -21.30 -17.25 2.33
N PHE A 672 -20.50 -16.42 1.65
CA PHE A 672 -20.62 -14.97 1.72
C PHE A 672 -21.01 -14.29 0.40
N GLY A 673 -20.93 -14.97 -0.75
CA GLY A 673 -21.10 -14.42 -2.10
C GLY A 673 -22.53 -14.07 -2.52
N TYR A 674 -23.42 -13.72 -1.58
CA TYR A 674 -24.81 -13.36 -1.89
C TYR A 674 -25.29 -12.15 -1.09
N ASP A 675 -26.25 -11.44 -1.67
CA ASP A 675 -26.92 -10.31 -1.04
C ASP A 675 -27.94 -10.81 0.00
N VAL A 676 -27.72 -10.45 1.28
CA VAL A 676 -28.56 -10.88 2.40
C VAL A 676 -30.01 -10.37 2.26
N ASP A 677 -30.16 -9.11 1.86
CA ASP A 677 -31.49 -8.50 1.73
C ASP A 677 -32.28 -9.12 0.58
N LYS A 678 -31.60 -9.48 -0.50
CA LYS A 678 -32.17 -10.21 -1.62
C LYS A 678 -32.55 -11.64 -1.19
N TYR A 679 -31.66 -12.33 -0.49
CA TYR A 679 -31.89 -13.69 0.00
C TYR A 679 -33.14 -13.76 0.90
N VAL A 680 -33.29 -12.83 1.84
CA VAL A 680 -34.49 -12.76 2.71
C VAL A 680 -35.74 -12.56 1.88
N ARG A 681 -35.76 -11.62 0.93
CA ARG A 681 -36.92 -11.38 0.06
C ARG A 681 -37.33 -12.58 -0.79
N GLU A 682 -36.39 -13.39 -1.22
CA GLU A 682 -36.65 -14.55 -2.09
C GLU A 682 -37.05 -15.80 -1.32
N HIS A 683 -36.63 -15.97 -0.07
CA HIS A 683 -36.78 -17.21 0.68
C HIS A 683 -37.64 -17.11 1.95
N LEU A 684 -37.94 -15.89 2.41
CA LEU A 684 -38.82 -15.73 3.56
C LEU A 684 -40.30 -15.88 3.12
N TYR A 685 -40.86 -17.05 3.35
CA TYR A 685 -42.28 -17.33 3.04
C TYR A 685 -43.11 -17.31 4.32
N VAL A 686 -44.08 -16.41 4.37
CA VAL A 686 -45.03 -16.23 5.49
C VAL A 686 -46.41 -16.76 5.07
N GLU A 687 -46.93 -17.74 5.79
CA GLU A 687 -48.22 -18.36 5.44
C GLU A 687 -49.42 -17.45 5.66
N ASP A 688 -49.42 -16.69 6.75
CA ASP A 688 -50.45 -15.73 7.09
C ASP A 688 -49.86 -14.49 7.78
N ASP A 689 -50.64 -13.44 7.96
CA ASP A 689 -50.17 -12.16 8.48
C ASP A 689 -50.05 -12.12 10.03
N SER A 690 -50.29 -13.27 10.71
CA SER A 690 -50.11 -13.36 12.16
C SER A 690 -48.67 -13.22 12.59
N SER A 691 -48.45 -12.62 13.76
CA SER A 691 -47.12 -12.45 14.31
C SER A 691 -46.46 -13.80 14.66
N GLU A 692 -47.21 -14.85 14.86
CA GLU A 692 -46.72 -16.18 15.12
C GLU A 692 -46.26 -16.86 13.82
N SER A 693 -47.00 -16.78 12.74
CA SER A 693 -46.62 -17.27 11.42
C SER A 693 -45.35 -16.56 10.93
N LYS A 694 -45.28 -15.24 11.07
CA LYS A 694 -44.09 -14.45 10.77
C LYS A 694 -42.85 -14.89 11.58
N ALA A 695 -43.00 -15.12 12.89
CA ALA A 695 -41.94 -15.60 13.74
C ALA A 695 -41.45 -17.01 13.35
N LYS A 696 -42.37 -17.94 13.07
CA LYS A 696 -42.07 -19.28 12.63
C LYS A 696 -41.38 -19.30 11.27
N ALA A 697 -41.84 -18.46 10.32
CA ALA A 697 -41.24 -18.32 9.01
C ALA A 697 -39.78 -17.79 9.09
N ALA A 698 -39.56 -16.77 9.93
CA ALA A 698 -38.21 -16.27 10.16
C ALA A 698 -37.30 -17.30 10.80
N LEU A 699 -37.76 -17.99 11.85
CA LEU A 699 -36.97 -19.06 12.51
C LEU A 699 -36.69 -20.24 11.58
N TYR A 700 -37.62 -20.60 10.71
CA TYR A 700 -37.40 -21.65 9.71
C TYR A 700 -36.30 -21.25 8.73
N LEU A 701 -36.39 -20.04 8.15
CA LEU A 701 -35.40 -19.50 7.26
C LEU A 701 -34.01 -19.46 7.90
N LEU A 702 -33.93 -18.87 9.12
CA LEU A 702 -32.68 -18.67 9.85
C LEU A 702 -32.05 -20.00 10.27
N GLY A 703 -32.85 -20.93 10.80
CA GLY A 703 -32.36 -22.24 11.20
C GLY A 703 -31.93 -23.10 10.02
N PHE A 704 -32.61 -23.02 8.89
CA PHE A 704 -32.17 -23.68 7.65
C PHE A 704 -30.88 -23.10 7.14
N PHE A 705 -30.80 -21.79 7.03
CA PHE A 705 -29.62 -21.07 6.55
C PHE A 705 -28.41 -21.33 7.43
N ALA A 706 -28.57 -21.21 8.76
CA ALA A 706 -27.47 -21.43 9.70
C ALA A 706 -26.88 -22.83 9.59
N ARG A 707 -27.73 -23.86 9.52
CA ARG A 707 -27.29 -25.24 9.34
C ARG A 707 -26.63 -25.50 8.00
N ASP A 708 -27.22 -24.99 6.91
CA ASP A 708 -26.67 -25.13 5.55
C ASP A 708 -25.27 -24.52 5.49
N LYS A 709 -25.13 -23.26 5.90
CA LYS A 709 -23.85 -22.55 5.81
C LYS A 709 -22.81 -23.05 6.80
N ASN A 710 -23.22 -23.50 7.99
CA ASN A 710 -22.35 -24.16 8.96
C ASN A 710 -21.80 -25.49 8.40
N SER A 711 -22.68 -26.31 7.81
CA SER A 711 -22.26 -27.59 7.19
C SER A 711 -21.33 -27.38 6.01
N VAL A 712 -21.67 -26.49 5.08
CA VAL A 712 -20.83 -26.16 3.92
C VAL A 712 -19.45 -25.64 4.37
N SER A 713 -19.42 -24.77 5.38
CA SER A 713 -18.18 -24.23 5.93
C SER A 713 -17.29 -25.32 6.54
N ARG A 714 -17.90 -26.20 7.36
CA ARG A 714 -17.21 -27.34 7.96
C ARG A 714 -16.61 -28.25 6.87
N ASP A 715 -17.42 -28.60 5.87
CA ASP A 715 -17.02 -29.53 4.82
C ASP A 715 -15.88 -28.96 3.97
N ILE A 716 -15.92 -27.68 3.62
CA ILE A 716 -14.82 -26.99 2.92
C ILE A 716 -13.52 -27.05 3.74
N LEU A 717 -13.59 -26.85 5.06
CA LEU A 717 -12.40 -26.88 5.92
C LEU A 717 -11.88 -28.29 6.18
N LEU A 718 -12.76 -29.30 6.24
CA LEU A 718 -12.38 -30.69 6.38
C LEU A 718 -11.79 -31.28 5.09
N GLU A 719 -12.23 -30.80 3.91
CA GLU A 719 -11.64 -31.20 2.63
C GLU A 719 -10.20 -30.67 2.47
N GLN A 720 -9.83 -29.60 3.17
CA GLN A 720 -8.48 -29.03 3.14
C GLN A 720 -7.49 -29.83 4.01
N LYS A 721 -7.38 -31.12 3.73
CA LYS A 721 -6.61 -32.11 4.49
C LYS A 721 -5.10 -31.87 4.61
N ASP A 722 -4.53 -30.72 4.19
CA ASP A 722 -3.12 -30.75 3.81
C ASP A 722 -2.13 -29.93 4.65
N ILE A 723 -2.50 -29.56 5.89
CA ILE A 723 -1.50 -28.96 6.80
C ILE A 723 -0.33 -29.94 7.07
N ALA A 724 -0.62 -31.23 7.19
CA ALA A 724 0.41 -32.26 7.38
C ALA A 724 1.35 -32.34 6.17
N SER A 725 0.82 -32.21 4.95
CA SER A 725 1.59 -32.17 3.71
C SER A 725 2.44 -30.90 3.59
N ILE A 726 1.89 -29.75 3.95
CA ILE A 726 2.62 -28.46 4.00
C ILE A 726 3.78 -28.56 4.98
N ILE A 727 3.52 -29.03 6.20
CA ILE A 727 4.55 -29.21 7.24
C ILE A 727 5.61 -30.22 6.77
N LYS A 728 5.19 -31.37 6.23
CA LYS A 728 6.10 -32.40 5.70
C LYS A 728 7.00 -31.84 4.59
N SER A 729 6.43 -31.06 3.66
CA SER A 729 7.17 -30.43 2.58
C SER A 729 8.15 -29.38 3.08
N ALA A 730 7.77 -28.64 4.13
CA ALA A 730 8.65 -27.67 4.78
C ALA A 730 9.80 -28.37 5.52
N LEU A 731 9.53 -29.42 6.27
CA LEU A 731 10.54 -30.22 6.96
C LEU A 731 11.50 -30.92 5.98
N LEU A 732 11.01 -31.40 4.84
CA LEU A 732 11.86 -31.96 3.77
C LEU A 732 12.83 -30.92 3.20
N ARG A 733 12.30 -29.74 2.85
CA ARG A 733 13.14 -28.63 2.36
C ARG A 733 14.16 -28.19 3.40
N PHE A 734 13.75 -28.15 4.67
CA PHE A 734 14.63 -27.84 5.79
C PHE A 734 15.74 -28.89 5.94
N GLU A 735 15.39 -30.19 5.97
CA GLU A 735 16.33 -31.31 6.01
C GLU A 735 17.36 -31.23 4.85
N ASP A 736 16.85 -31.06 3.61
CA ASP A 736 17.72 -30.95 2.45
C ASP A 736 18.69 -29.76 2.55
N SER A 737 18.19 -28.62 3.05
CA SER A 737 18.99 -27.40 3.15
C SER A 737 20.07 -27.45 4.25
N ILE A 738 19.81 -28.08 5.41
CA ILE A 738 20.76 -28.07 6.52
C ILE A 738 21.67 -29.30 6.56
N ILE A 739 21.31 -30.39 5.88
CA ILE A 739 22.00 -31.68 6.06
C ILE A 739 22.53 -32.24 4.74
N ARG A 740 21.71 -32.34 3.69
CA ARG A 740 22.07 -33.10 2.48
C ARG A 740 23.01 -32.33 1.55
N LYS A 741 22.88 -31.01 1.47
CA LYS A 741 23.77 -30.21 0.65
C LYS A 741 25.20 -30.27 1.20
N GLN A 742 26.14 -30.58 0.34
CA GLN A 742 27.54 -30.68 0.74
C GLN A 742 28.15 -29.35 1.17
N GLU A 743 27.61 -28.27 0.64
CA GLU A 743 27.99 -26.89 0.95
C GLU A 743 27.67 -26.51 2.41
N THR A 744 26.61 -27.07 3.02
CA THR A 744 26.27 -26.85 4.44
C THR A 744 27.22 -27.57 5.39
N LYS A 745 28.05 -28.54 4.91
CA LYS A 745 29.10 -29.14 5.70
C LYS A 745 30.12 -28.10 6.14
N PHE A 746 30.44 -27.15 5.27
CA PHE A 746 31.36 -26.06 5.62
C PHE A 746 30.77 -25.10 6.68
N ASP A 747 29.45 -24.86 6.65
CA ASP A 747 28.77 -24.08 7.67
C ASP A 747 28.86 -24.78 9.04
N TRP A 748 28.62 -26.09 9.07
CA TRP A 748 28.78 -26.88 10.29
C TRP A 748 30.22 -26.94 10.78
N ILE A 749 31.19 -27.01 9.88
CA ILE A 749 32.63 -26.96 10.25
C ILE A 749 32.93 -25.65 10.97
N ARG A 750 32.47 -24.51 10.44
CA ARG A 750 32.64 -23.19 11.05
C ARG A 750 32.00 -23.13 12.43
N PHE A 751 30.79 -23.64 12.55
CA PHE A 751 30.04 -23.66 13.82
C PHE A 751 30.78 -24.48 14.87
N VAL A 752 31.20 -25.71 14.55
CA VAL A 752 31.94 -26.58 15.46
C VAL A 752 33.30 -25.99 15.84
N GLN A 753 34.00 -25.43 14.88
CA GLN A 753 35.29 -24.74 15.14
C GLN A 753 35.13 -23.59 16.14
N ALA A 754 34.04 -22.78 16.00
CA ALA A 754 33.74 -21.69 16.89
C ALA A 754 33.57 -22.14 18.36
N HIS A 755 32.99 -23.29 18.57
CA HIS A 755 32.68 -23.79 19.92
C HIS A 755 33.82 -24.60 20.54
N LEU A 756 34.63 -25.31 19.73
CA LEU A 756 35.78 -26.04 20.20
C LEU A 756 36.86 -25.13 20.77
N SER A 757 37.04 -23.93 20.22
CA SER A 757 38.07 -22.99 20.67
C SER A 757 37.75 -22.26 21.98
N GLN A 758 36.50 -22.19 22.40
CA GLN A 758 36.12 -21.67 23.71
C GLN A 758 36.64 -22.55 24.87
N LEU A 759 37.02 -23.81 24.57
CA LEU A 759 37.60 -24.75 25.52
C LEU A 759 39.11 -24.61 25.63
N GLN A 760 39.78 -23.87 24.75
CA GLN A 760 41.25 -23.64 24.81
C GLN A 760 41.55 -22.35 25.62
N LYS A 761 42.16 -22.48 26.82
CA LYS A 761 42.46 -21.40 27.78
C LYS A 761 43.55 -20.40 27.34
N ASN A 762 44.02 -20.36 26.10
CA ASN A 762 45.08 -19.47 25.67
C ASN A 762 44.52 -18.19 25.02
N LYS A 763 44.69 -17.04 25.72
CA LYS A 763 44.13 -15.75 25.25
C LYS A 763 44.56 -15.33 23.84
N LYS A 764 45.80 -15.63 23.41
CA LYS A 764 46.24 -15.30 22.04
C LYS A 764 45.45 -16.07 20.99
N ASN A 765 45.29 -17.37 21.18
CA ASN A 765 44.53 -18.23 20.27
C ASN A 765 43.05 -17.87 20.25
N ALA A 766 42.47 -17.41 21.37
CA ALA A 766 41.09 -16.96 21.42
C ALA A 766 40.84 -15.72 20.56
N TYR A 767 41.72 -14.71 20.59
CA TYR A 767 41.59 -13.52 19.76
C TYR A 767 41.84 -13.81 18.27
N ILE A 768 42.85 -14.60 17.94
CA ILE A 768 43.07 -15.04 16.55
C ILE A 768 41.84 -15.79 16.01
N HIS A 769 41.25 -16.59 16.85
CA HIS A 769 40.03 -17.32 16.47
C HIS A 769 38.83 -16.42 16.30
N GLU A 770 38.61 -15.44 17.20
CA GLU A 770 37.53 -14.45 17.06
C GLU A 770 37.68 -13.64 15.76
N ILE A 771 38.89 -13.18 15.44
CA ILE A 771 39.19 -12.48 14.19
C ILE A 771 38.87 -13.36 12.99
N ARG A 772 39.31 -14.61 13.01
CA ARG A 772 39.06 -15.58 11.95
C ARG A 772 37.56 -15.80 11.74
N GLN A 773 36.81 -16.00 12.84
CA GLN A 773 35.36 -16.15 12.77
C GLN A 773 34.67 -14.95 12.12
N CYS A 774 35.13 -13.73 12.41
CA CYS A 774 34.61 -12.54 11.77
C CYS A 774 34.93 -12.52 10.28
N LEU A 775 36.14 -12.86 9.88
CA LEU A 775 36.59 -12.91 8.48
C LEU A 775 35.92 -14.04 7.70
N ASP A 776 35.60 -15.17 8.34
CA ASP A 776 34.86 -16.30 7.74
C ASP A 776 33.43 -15.93 7.34
N ARG A 777 32.87 -14.86 7.88
CA ARG A 777 31.50 -14.36 7.54
C ARG A 777 31.47 -13.55 6.24
N ILE A 778 32.63 -13.15 5.72
CA ILE A 778 32.73 -12.35 4.48
C ILE A 778 32.65 -13.26 3.24
N GLY A 779 33.11 -14.47 3.33
CA GLY A 779 33.01 -15.48 2.26
C GLY A 779 31.90 -16.45 2.56
#